data_bb048c2b8475778bcfbedcf3a90838f1
#
_entry.id   bb048c2b8475778bcfbedcf3a90838f1
#
_cell.length_a   1.000
_cell.length_b   1.000
_cell.length_c   1.000
_cell.angle_alpha   90.00
_cell.angle_beta   90.00
_cell.angle_gamma   90.00
#
_symmetry.space_group_name_H-M   'P 1'
#
loop_
_entity.id
_entity.type
_entity.pdbx_description
1 polymer ?
#
loop_
_entity_poly.entity_id
_entity_poly.type
_entity_poly.pdbx_seq_one_letter_code
_entity_poly.pdbx_strand_id
1 'polypeptide(L)'
;MSPGNLSRRTLLGAAGAAAAATALPVVPAFSGLVSEAVAAAPQTNLNDMVDMRFGMFNHFNMGTFTDEEWAAPNQNPALFAPTAVDCAQWAAAAAASKMSYGVLTTKHHDGFCLWPTAYNDYNVANSTYKQDIVAQYVDAFRAKGLKVGLYFSIWDRTYGVQAYDTRHGVAADQTIQPGDLTYMLNQITELLTDYGTIDMFITDGYAWQMGQQAVSYQRIREHVKSLQPDIIMIDHGGLSVPFLGDAIYFEEPLGITSPAGNTYASMQGQTISNGWFWHPSTPTEGLMSKASILAHLADLEPKYTSFILNCPPNRNGKLDTNVVARLTEVGAAWSPDTSRAPLPTQLPRAEHPVTPVSAYATGFHTGEGPMNVIDGLSDKGFETCWSTWGLSSSLPHSITIDLGGVWSNVSTLEYLPKQWNRSNSTDGDITSYTISTSTDGTAFTQVATGSWTGDHVTKVAEWSARNVGFVRIQATSGTGGYVNVGGIRIGGRTAEPTLLSRVLPGNATVYRLVNRNSGQVADVSGNGTTNGTGILQWPWLNQANQKWTFASTGDGYYKIKSVSSGKLMEVAGLSRADGGKVGIWSDDSVFQQHWAVTPTGDGYYYLTNRLSGLSLNVDGASTANGADMEQETYNRASPQEWQIIAV
;
A
#
# COMPACT_ATOMS: atom_id res chain seq x y z
N MET A 1 26.08 27.25 -15.93
CA MET A 1 25.05 27.76 -14.98
C MET A 1 24.06 26.60 -14.82
N SER A 2 24.10 25.93 -13.69
CA SER A 2 23.21 24.81 -13.41
C SER A 2 21.77 25.32 -13.28
N PRO A 3 20.75 24.62 -13.79
CA PRO A 3 19.36 24.95 -13.50
C PRO A 3 19.08 24.62 -12.03
N GLY A 4 18.64 25.63 -11.30
CA GLY A 4 18.29 25.48 -9.90
C GLY A 4 17.06 24.57 -9.74
N ASN A 5 17.13 23.66 -8.77
CA ASN A 5 16.04 22.83 -8.31
C ASN A 5 14.86 23.71 -7.84
N LEU A 6 13.80 23.78 -8.65
CA LEU A 6 12.51 24.33 -8.21
C LEU A 6 11.83 23.28 -7.31
N SER A 7 11.56 23.64 -6.06
CA SER A 7 10.86 22.76 -5.14
C SER A 7 9.41 22.52 -5.63
N ARG A 8 8.83 21.36 -5.33
CA ARG A 8 7.42 21.01 -5.61
C ARG A 8 6.42 22.12 -5.21
N ARG A 9 6.72 22.91 -4.19
CA ARG A 9 5.92 24.06 -3.74
C ARG A 9 5.82 25.20 -4.77
N THR A 10 6.82 25.35 -5.63
CA THR A 10 6.85 26.41 -6.65
C THR A 10 6.05 26.05 -7.90
N LEU A 11 5.92 24.75 -8.21
CA LEU A 11 5.15 24.28 -9.38
C LEU A 11 3.63 24.37 -9.17
N LEU A 12 3.15 24.19 -7.93
CA LEU A 12 1.72 24.32 -7.61
C LEU A 12 1.22 25.78 -7.56
N GLY A 13 2.13 26.76 -7.43
CA GLY A 13 1.78 28.17 -7.40
C GLY A 13 1.77 28.90 -8.76
N ALA A 14 2.26 28.28 -9.83
CA ALA A 14 2.43 28.93 -11.15
C ALA A 14 1.36 28.58 -12.19
N ALA A 15 0.38 27.73 -11.88
CA ALA A 15 -0.70 27.33 -12.80
C ALA A 15 -1.97 28.19 -12.68
N GLY A 16 -1.84 29.43 -12.31
CA GLY A 16 -2.95 30.38 -12.16
C GLY A 16 -2.90 31.54 -13.14
N ALA A 17 -3.01 31.32 -14.45
CA ALA A 17 -3.55 32.31 -15.42
C ALA A 17 -3.78 31.70 -16.81
N ALA A 18 -5.06 31.69 -17.19
CA ALA A 18 -5.61 31.65 -18.54
C ALA A 18 -5.60 30.32 -19.32
N ALA A 19 -6.64 29.52 -19.14
CA ALA A 19 -7.29 28.80 -20.21
C ALA A 19 -8.79 28.63 -19.90
N ALA A 20 -9.62 28.78 -20.91
CA ALA A 20 -11.08 28.77 -20.82
C ALA A 20 -11.60 27.43 -20.26
N ALA A 21 -12.49 27.53 -19.27
CA ALA A 21 -13.08 26.41 -18.58
C ALA A 21 -14.00 25.60 -19.51
N THR A 22 -13.56 24.41 -19.90
CA THR A 22 -14.46 23.29 -20.07
C THR A 22 -14.50 22.57 -18.72
N ALA A 23 -15.67 22.52 -18.09
CA ALA A 23 -15.87 21.88 -16.81
C ALA A 23 -15.54 20.40 -16.92
N LEU A 24 -14.38 20.00 -16.39
CA LEU A 24 -14.09 18.61 -16.06
C LEU A 24 -15.06 18.19 -14.93
N PRO A 25 -15.57 16.97 -14.92
CA PRO A 25 -16.37 16.50 -13.81
C PRO A 25 -15.52 16.62 -12.53
N VAL A 26 -15.95 17.48 -11.63
CA VAL A 26 -15.38 17.58 -10.28
C VAL A 26 -15.66 16.22 -9.64
N VAL A 27 -14.64 15.38 -9.54
CA VAL A 27 -14.67 14.25 -8.61
C VAL A 27 -14.90 14.89 -7.24
N PRO A 28 -15.96 14.52 -6.51
CA PRO A 28 -16.28 15.17 -5.26
C PRO A 28 -15.06 15.08 -4.35
N ALA A 29 -14.67 16.24 -3.81
CA ALA A 29 -13.63 16.31 -2.80
C ALA A 29 -13.92 15.22 -1.75
N PHE A 30 -12.88 14.54 -1.28
CA PHE A 30 -12.88 13.43 -0.34
C PHE A 30 -13.67 13.72 0.96
N SER A 31 -14.97 13.97 0.83
CA SER A 31 -15.91 14.07 1.93
C SER A 31 -16.70 12.77 2.00
N GLY A 32 -16.28 11.88 2.89
CA GLY A 32 -17.11 10.77 3.33
C GLY A 32 -17.18 9.59 2.36
N LEU A 33 -16.05 9.04 1.92
CA LEU A 33 -16.02 7.64 1.56
C LEU A 33 -16.02 6.84 2.87
N VAL A 34 -17.21 6.54 3.35
CA VAL A 34 -17.44 5.30 4.08
C VAL A 34 -16.87 4.24 3.14
N SER A 35 -15.87 3.49 3.57
CA SER A 35 -15.33 2.39 2.81
C SER A 35 -16.51 1.47 2.46
N GLU A 36 -16.99 1.52 1.22
CA GLU A 36 -17.84 0.44 0.75
C GLU A 36 -16.97 -0.81 0.81
N ALA A 37 -17.46 -1.78 1.48
CA ALA A 37 -16.78 -3.02 1.73
C ALA A 37 -16.40 -3.69 0.41
N VAL A 38 -15.11 -3.91 0.26
CA VAL A 38 -14.58 -4.56 -0.92
C VAL A 38 -14.27 -5.99 -0.57
N ALA A 39 -15.21 -6.87 -0.91
CA ALA A 39 -15.08 -8.30 -0.72
C ALA A 39 -13.81 -8.85 -1.40
N ALA A 40 -13.25 -9.93 -0.87
CA ALA A 40 -12.26 -10.73 -1.59
C ALA A 40 -12.89 -11.26 -2.89
N ALA A 41 -12.03 -11.57 -3.88
CA ALA A 41 -12.51 -12.19 -5.10
C ALA A 41 -13.27 -13.48 -4.77
N PRO A 42 -14.44 -13.71 -5.39
CA PRO A 42 -15.17 -14.94 -5.19
C PRO A 42 -14.28 -16.18 -5.42
N GLN A 43 -14.48 -17.23 -4.65
CA GLN A 43 -13.74 -18.50 -4.81
C GLN A 43 -13.80 -19.01 -6.26
N THR A 44 -14.91 -18.77 -6.97
CA THR A 44 -15.06 -19.09 -8.38
C THR A 44 -14.04 -18.37 -9.25
N ASN A 45 -13.82 -17.07 -9.04
CA ASN A 45 -12.86 -16.29 -9.82
C ASN A 45 -11.42 -16.73 -9.54
N LEU A 46 -11.12 -17.12 -8.30
CA LEU A 46 -9.82 -17.70 -7.94
C LEU A 46 -9.60 -19.07 -8.58
N ASN A 47 -10.64 -19.92 -8.63
CA ASN A 47 -10.59 -21.19 -9.37
C ASN A 47 -10.33 -20.95 -10.86
N ASP A 48 -11.06 -20.00 -11.46
CA ASP A 48 -10.89 -19.65 -12.87
C ASP A 48 -9.47 -19.14 -13.15
N MET A 49 -8.90 -18.30 -12.24
CA MET A 49 -7.53 -17.83 -12.36
C MET A 49 -6.51 -18.96 -12.35
N VAL A 50 -6.59 -19.87 -11.38
CA VAL A 50 -5.63 -20.98 -11.31
C VAL A 50 -5.83 -21.98 -12.47
N ASP A 51 -7.05 -22.06 -13.00
CA ASP A 51 -7.37 -22.90 -14.15
C ASP A 51 -6.94 -22.31 -15.50
N MET A 52 -6.56 -21.02 -15.53
CA MET A 52 -5.89 -20.43 -16.70
C MET A 52 -4.48 -20.98 -16.92
N ARG A 53 -3.80 -21.49 -15.92
CA ARG A 53 -2.52 -22.23 -15.92
C ARG A 53 -1.34 -21.56 -16.58
N PHE A 54 -1.50 -20.99 -17.78
CA PHE A 54 -0.42 -20.44 -18.60
C PHE A 54 -0.81 -19.12 -19.24
N GLY A 55 0.05 -18.10 -19.09
CA GLY A 55 -0.18 -16.76 -19.64
C GLY A 55 1.07 -16.12 -20.20
N MET A 56 0.88 -15.04 -20.95
CA MET A 56 1.93 -14.20 -21.53
C MET A 56 2.08 -12.91 -20.74
N PHE A 57 3.28 -12.59 -20.31
CA PHE A 57 3.61 -11.26 -19.84
C PHE A 57 4.28 -10.48 -20.96
N ASN A 58 3.88 -9.26 -21.19
CA ASN A 58 4.48 -8.37 -22.18
C ASN A 58 5.09 -7.14 -21.50
N HIS A 59 6.40 -7.20 -21.23
CA HIS A 59 7.16 -6.01 -20.83
C HIS A 59 7.52 -5.22 -22.09
N PHE A 60 6.72 -4.20 -22.36
CA PHE A 60 6.90 -3.30 -23.49
C PHE A 60 6.69 -1.87 -23.02
N ASN A 61 7.76 -1.16 -22.72
CA ASN A 61 7.71 0.19 -22.19
C ASN A 61 9.05 0.89 -22.48
N MET A 62 9.37 1.97 -21.77
CA MET A 62 10.59 2.76 -21.98
C MET A 62 11.86 1.91 -21.87
N GLY A 63 11.90 0.89 -21.00
CA GLY A 63 13.02 -0.06 -20.87
C GLY A 63 13.43 -0.71 -22.19
N THR A 64 12.46 -1.06 -23.07
CA THR A 64 12.73 -1.58 -24.42
C THR A 64 13.58 -0.64 -25.28
N PHE A 65 13.46 0.67 -25.09
CA PHE A 65 14.10 1.71 -25.91
C PHE A 65 15.38 2.26 -25.29
N THR A 66 15.55 2.13 -23.98
CA THR A 66 16.73 2.60 -23.25
C THR A 66 17.75 1.49 -22.98
N ASP A 67 17.37 0.23 -23.21
CA ASP A 67 18.21 -0.94 -22.91
C ASP A 67 18.47 -1.11 -21.41
N GLU A 68 17.48 -0.75 -20.58
CA GLU A 68 17.54 -0.80 -19.12
C GLU A 68 16.31 -1.50 -18.54
N GLU A 69 16.52 -2.42 -17.60
CA GLU A 69 15.40 -3.06 -16.87
C GLU A 69 14.58 -2.03 -16.06
N TRP A 70 15.24 -1.01 -15.53
CA TRP A 70 14.61 0.13 -14.86
C TRP A 70 15.06 1.41 -15.56
N ALA A 71 14.34 1.78 -16.61
CA ALA A 71 14.63 3.01 -17.35
C ALA A 71 14.72 4.22 -16.41
N ALA A 72 15.64 5.15 -16.70
CA ALA A 72 15.79 6.38 -15.91
C ALA A 72 14.50 7.21 -15.94
N PRO A 73 14.15 7.93 -14.85
CA PRO A 73 13.00 8.83 -14.83
C PRO A 73 13.21 10.05 -15.76
N ASN A 74 12.13 10.74 -16.08
CA ASN A 74 12.13 11.99 -16.85
C ASN A 74 12.77 11.85 -18.25
N GLN A 75 12.68 10.69 -18.88
CA GLN A 75 13.11 10.51 -20.26
C GLN A 75 12.24 11.34 -21.22
N ASN A 76 12.79 11.65 -22.38
CA ASN A 76 12.00 12.25 -23.45
C ASN A 76 10.98 11.20 -23.96
N PRO A 77 9.66 11.46 -23.91
CA PRO A 77 8.66 10.53 -24.43
C PRO A 77 8.90 10.10 -25.88
N ALA A 78 9.56 10.95 -26.69
CA ALA A 78 9.88 10.65 -28.09
C ALA A 78 10.87 9.47 -28.26
N LEU A 79 11.57 9.03 -27.20
CA LEU A 79 12.39 7.82 -27.21
C LEU A 79 11.55 6.56 -27.41
N PHE A 80 10.30 6.58 -26.92
CA PHE A 80 9.34 5.51 -27.18
C PHE A 80 8.86 5.63 -28.63
N ALA A 81 9.55 4.93 -29.55
CA ALA A 81 9.40 5.08 -30.99
C ALA A 81 9.22 3.74 -31.72
N PRO A 82 8.23 2.90 -31.35
CA PRO A 82 7.98 1.68 -32.09
C PRO A 82 7.46 2.00 -33.50
N THR A 83 7.87 1.21 -34.49
CA THR A 83 7.56 1.46 -35.91
C THR A 83 6.36 0.67 -36.41
N ALA A 84 5.99 -0.45 -35.74
CA ALA A 84 4.99 -1.38 -36.25
C ALA A 84 4.44 -2.27 -35.12
N VAL A 85 3.87 -1.63 -34.07
CA VAL A 85 3.24 -2.37 -32.95
C VAL A 85 2.17 -3.32 -33.49
N ASP A 86 2.27 -4.60 -33.07
CA ASP A 86 1.40 -5.66 -33.55
C ASP A 86 0.91 -6.53 -32.39
N CYS A 87 0.02 -5.98 -31.59
CA CYS A 87 -0.60 -6.71 -30.47
C CYS A 87 -1.39 -7.95 -30.94
N ALA A 88 -1.85 -7.95 -32.22
CA ALA A 88 -2.50 -9.13 -32.80
C ALA A 88 -1.52 -10.30 -32.96
N GLN A 89 -0.24 -10.02 -33.31
CA GLN A 89 0.81 -11.04 -33.35
C GLN A 89 1.11 -11.57 -31.95
N TRP A 90 1.15 -10.71 -30.92
CA TRP A 90 1.36 -11.14 -29.52
C TRP A 90 0.24 -12.11 -29.09
N ALA A 91 -1.02 -11.71 -29.29
CA ALA A 91 -2.17 -12.54 -28.97
C ALA A 91 -2.23 -13.84 -29.79
N ALA A 92 -1.83 -13.80 -31.07
CA ALA A 92 -1.73 -15.00 -31.90
C ALA A 92 -0.64 -15.97 -31.38
N ALA A 93 0.51 -15.48 -30.97
CA ALA A 93 1.59 -16.29 -30.39
C ALA A 93 1.18 -16.89 -29.03
N ALA A 94 0.48 -16.12 -28.19
CA ALA A 94 -0.10 -16.60 -26.93
C ALA A 94 -1.11 -17.74 -27.19
N ALA A 95 -2.04 -17.54 -28.08
CA ALA A 95 -3.03 -18.57 -28.46
C ALA A 95 -2.36 -19.82 -29.05
N ALA A 96 -1.32 -19.66 -29.89
CA ALA A 96 -0.58 -20.79 -30.48
C ALA A 96 0.16 -21.61 -29.42
N SER A 97 0.57 -21.01 -28.30
CA SER A 97 1.17 -21.71 -27.16
C SER A 97 0.14 -22.28 -26.18
N LYS A 98 -1.16 -22.12 -26.45
CA LYS A 98 -2.29 -22.47 -25.58
C LYS A 98 -2.32 -21.69 -24.26
N MET A 99 -1.76 -20.49 -24.24
CA MET A 99 -1.96 -19.54 -23.15
C MET A 99 -3.43 -19.09 -23.10
N SER A 100 -3.92 -18.82 -21.90
CA SER A 100 -5.32 -18.44 -21.65
C SER A 100 -5.49 -16.96 -21.37
N TYR A 101 -4.42 -16.23 -21.08
CA TYR A 101 -4.44 -14.81 -20.74
C TYR A 101 -3.14 -14.11 -21.11
N GLY A 102 -3.18 -12.78 -21.08
CA GLY A 102 -2.02 -11.93 -21.13
C GLY A 102 -2.03 -10.86 -20.05
N VAL A 103 -0.84 -10.31 -19.75
CA VAL A 103 -0.65 -9.14 -18.89
C VAL A 103 0.27 -8.16 -19.61
N LEU A 104 -0.11 -6.88 -19.67
CA LEU A 104 0.70 -5.81 -20.24
C LEU A 104 1.22 -4.88 -19.15
N THR A 105 2.50 -4.51 -19.21
CA THR A 105 3.07 -3.43 -18.38
C THR A 105 2.57 -2.07 -18.84
N THR A 106 1.40 -1.64 -18.36
CA THR A 106 0.79 -0.36 -18.77
C THR A 106 1.61 0.84 -18.32
N LYS A 107 2.21 0.77 -17.15
CA LYS A 107 3.19 1.72 -16.60
C LYS A 107 4.24 0.97 -15.80
N HIS A 108 5.51 1.18 -16.07
CA HIS A 108 6.64 0.64 -15.30
C HIS A 108 7.20 1.71 -14.34
N HIS A 109 8.29 1.41 -13.63
CA HIS A 109 8.84 2.22 -12.53
C HIS A 109 9.33 3.62 -12.95
N ASP A 110 9.66 3.82 -14.21
CA ASP A 110 10.04 5.14 -14.74
C ASP A 110 8.84 6.09 -14.86
N GLY A 111 7.60 5.56 -14.91
CA GLY A 111 6.36 6.32 -14.95
C GLY A 111 5.78 6.54 -16.34
N PHE A 112 6.40 5.99 -17.41
CA PHE A 112 5.86 6.14 -18.77
C PHE A 112 4.58 5.32 -18.96
N CYS A 113 3.49 6.01 -19.38
CA CYS A 113 2.17 5.41 -19.56
C CYS A 113 1.95 5.00 -21.01
N LEU A 114 1.56 3.73 -21.26
CA LEU A 114 1.24 3.21 -22.60
C LEU A 114 -0.15 3.63 -23.13
N TRP A 115 -0.89 4.43 -22.37
CA TRP A 115 -2.18 5.02 -22.73
C TRP A 115 -2.11 6.55 -22.60
N PRO A 116 -3.01 7.31 -23.27
CA PRO A 116 -3.00 8.77 -23.24
C PRO A 116 -3.61 9.31 -21.95
N THR A 117 -2.98 9.02 -20.80
CA THR A 117 -3.45 9.48 -19.48
C THR A 117 -3.62 11.00 -19.45
N ALA A 118 -4.68 11.46 -18.77
CA ALA A 118 -4.92 12.88 -18.53
C ALA A 118 -4.06 13.45 -17.37
N TYR A 119 -3.35 12.62 -16.64
CA TYR A 119 -2.71 13.00 -15.38
C TYR A 119 -1.21 13.29 -15.48
N ASN A 120 -0.56 13.01 -16.60
CA ASN A 120 0.80 13.43 -16.88
C ASN A 120 1.07 13.51 -18.39
N ASP A 121 2.16 14.19 -18.78
CA ASP A 121 2.63 14.29 -20.17
C ASP A 121 3.66 13.20 -20.53
N TYR A 122 4.08 12.36 -19.58
CA TYR A 122 5.00 11.26 -19.80
C TYR A 122 4.24 9.99 -20.23
N ASN A 123 3.66 10.08 -21.43
CA ASN A 123 2.78 9.03 -21.94
C ASN A 123 2.90 8.88 -23.47
N VAL A 124 2.24 7.84 -23.98
CA VAL A 124 2.30 7.46 -25.40
C VAL A 124 1.79 8.55 -26.35
N ALA A 125 0.86 9.41 -25.95
CA ALA A 125 0.35 10.50 -26.80
C ALA A 125 1.44 11.52 -27.15
N ASN A 126 2.42 11.68 -26.27
CA ASN A 126 3.58 12.55 -26.46
C ASN A 126 4.82 11.82 -27.02
N SER A 127 4.70 10.52 -27.28
CA SER A 127 5.75 9.71 -27.93
C SER A 127 5.75 9.91 -29.45
N THR A 128 6.73 9.30 -30.11
CA THR A 128 6.74 9.25 -31.58
C THR A 128 5.60 8.40 -32.15
N TYR A 129 5.14 7.38 -31.41
CA TYR A 129 4.09 6.44 -31.86
C TYR A 129 2.68 7.02 -31.78
N LYS A 130 2.36 7.75 -30.72
CA LYS A 130 1.10 8.50 -30.52
C LYS A 130 -0.20 7.69 -30.51
N GLN A 131 -0.16 6.37 -30.44
CA GLN A 131 -1.34 5.51 -30.43
C GLN A 131 -1.43 4.77 -29.10
N ASP A 132 -2.65 4.61 -28.62
CA ASP A 132 -2.95 3.89 -27.39
C ASP A 132 -2.61 2.39 -27.54
N ILE A 133 -1.60 1.95 -26.82
CA ILE A 133 -1.14 0.55 -26.85
C ILE A 133 -1.99 -0.31 -25.92
N VAL A 134 -2.53 0.26 -24.84
CA VAL A 134 -3.42 -0.48 -23.94
C VAL A 134 -4.69 -0.89 -24.68
N ALA A 135 -5.29 0.03 -25.44
CA ALA A 135 -6.45 -0.27 -26.29
C ALA A 135 -6.14 -1.37 -27.31
N GLN A 136 -5.02 -1.24 -28.05
CA GLN A 136 -4.62 -2.25 -29.05
C GLN A 136 -4.39 -3.64 -28.43
N TYR A 137 -3.76 -3.69 -27.27
CA TYR A 137 -3.51 -4.93 -26.54
C TYR A 137 -4.81 -5.59 -26.08
N VAL A 138 -5.69 -4.83 -25.44
CA VAL A 138 -6.97 -5.32 -24.91
C VAL A 138 -7.84 -5.89 -26.05
N ASP A 139 -7.96 -5.16 -27.16
CA ASP A 139 -8.74 -5.59 -28.33
C ASP A 139 -8.16 -6.87 -28.95
N ALA A 140 -6.83 -6.95 -29.10
CA ALA A 140 -6.17 -8.10 -29.72
C ALA A 140 -6.31 -9.38 -28.89
N PHE A 141 -6.13 -9.29 -27.56
CA PHE A 141 -6.24 -10.47 -26.68
C PHE A 141 -7.69 -10.94 -26.58
N ARG A 142 -8.65 -10.03 -26.43
CA ARG A 142 -10.09 -10.38 -26.46
C ARG A 142 -10.53 -10.99 -27.76
N ALA A 143 -10.05 -10.49 -28.90
CA ALA A 143 -10.35 -11.06 -30.21
C ALA A 143 -9.88 -12.51 -30.37
N LYS A 144 -8.93 -12.96 -29.55
CA LYS A 144 -8.46 -14.35 -29.46
C LYS A 144 -9.14 -15.15 -28.36
N GLY A 145 -10.08 -14.57 -27.62
CA GLY A 145 -10.72 -15.21 -26.46
C GLY A 145 -9.81 -15.37 -25.25
N LEU A 146 -8.72 -14.58 -25.21
CA LEU A 146 -7.79 -14.57 -24.07
C LEU A 146 -8.28 -13.59 -23.01
N LYS A 147 -8.06 -13.94 -21.74
CA LYS A 147 -8.29 -13.04 -20.61
C LYS A 147 -7.26 -11.92 -20.59
N VAL A 148 -7.66 -10.77 -20.06
CA VAL A 148 -6.86 -9.53 -20.07
C VAL A 148 -6.44 -9.15 -18.67
N GLY A 149 -5.14 -9.08 -18.45
CA GLY A 149 -4.52 -8.53 -17.25
C GLY A 149 -3.75 -7.26 -17.54
N LEU A 150 -3.68 -6.38 -16.57
CA LEU A 150 -2.87 -5.16 -16.60
C LEU A 150 -1.90 -5.15 -15.42
N TYR A 151 -0.67 -4.73 -15.67
CA TYR A 151 0.33 -4.45 -14.66
C TYR A 151 0.50 -2.94 -14.52
N PHE A 152 0.59 -2.47 -13.29
CA PHE A 152 0.75 -1.07 -12.96
C PHE A 152 1.76 -0.89 -11.83
N SER A 153 2.85 -0.17 -12.09
CA SER A 153 3.78 0.23 -11.05
C SER A 153 3.20 1.39 -10.22
N ILE A 154 3.07 1.18 -8.91
CA ILE A 154 2.73 2.26 -7.96
C ILE A 154 3.94 3.15 -7.70
N TRP A 155 5.15 2.64 -7.85
CA TRP A 155 6.38 3.39 -7.81
C TRP A 155 6.57 4.15 -9.12
N ASP A 156 6.41 5.47 -9.09
CA ASP A 156 6.51 6.34 -10.26
C ASP A 156 7.64 7.35 -10.05
N ARG A 157 8.77 7.08 -10.68
CA ARG A 157 10.01 7.83 -10.49
C ARG A 157 10.02 9.17 -11.21
N THR A 158 9.23 9.34 -12.28
CA THR A 158 9.10 10.60 -13.00
C THR A 158 8.15 11.57 -12.30
N TYR A 159 7.00 11.11 -11.88
CA TYR A 159 6.06 11.96 -11.13
C TYR A 159 6.50 12.14 -9.68
N GLY A 160 7.35 11.24 -9.18
CA GLY A 160 7.92 11.33 -7.84
C GLY A 160 7.05 10.66 -6.78
N VAL A 161 6.25 9.67 -7.13
CA VAL A 161 5.68 8.73 -6.18
C VAL A 161 6.76 7.74 -5.81
N GLN A 162 7.72 8.22 -5.04
CA GLN A 162 8.92 7.48 -4.61
C GLN A 162 9.52 8.12 -3.38
N ALA A 163 10.27 7.35 -2.62
CA ALA A 163 11.07 7.87 -1.53
C ALA A 163 12.57 7.59 -1.72
N TYR A 164 12.93 6.68 -2.64
CA TYR A 164 14.30 6.21 -2.73
C TYR A 164 14.64 5.66 -4.11
N ASP A 165 15.69 6.18 -4.74
CA ASP A 165 16.25 5.61 -5.96
C ASP A 165 17.77 5.88 -6.03
N THR A 166 18.56 4.99 -5.45
CA THR A 166 20.02 5.11 -5.46
C THR A 166 20.64 4.91 -6.85
N ARG A 167 19.98 4.21 -7.77
CA ARG A 167 20.52 3.98 -9.12
C ARG A 167 20.61 5.27 -9.93
N HIS A 168 19.67 6.20 -9.70
CA HIS A 168 19.57 7.44 -10.45
C HIS A 168 19.77 8.69 -9.58
N GLY A 169 20.36 8.53 -8.39
CA GLY A 169 20.75 9.64 -7.52
C GLY A 169 19.59 10.43 -6.91
N VAL A 170 18.39 9.83 -6.81
CA VAL A 170 17.25 10.46 -6.14
C VAL A 170 17.46 10.38 -4.63
N ALA A 171 17.34 11.51 -3.95
CA ALA A 171 17.49 11.60 -2.50
C ALA A 171 16.38 10.83 -1.76
N ALA A 172 16.74 10.24 -0.62
CA ALA A 172 15.82 9.44 0.22
C ALA A 172 14.88 10.27 1.09
N ASP A 173 14.76 11.56 0.84
CA ASP A 173 14.00 12.53 1.66
C ASP A 173 12.60 12.85 1.11
N GLN A 174 12.21 12.23 0.00
CA GLN A 174 10.86 12.42 -0.54
C GLN A 174 9.82 11.65 0.29
N THR A 175 8.67 12.29 0.53
CA THR A 175 7.55 11.70 1.24
C THR A 175 6.35 11.54 0.31
N ILE A 176 5.63 10.40 0.46
CA ILE A 176 4.39 10.15 -0.28
C ILE A 176 3.26 10.90 0.41
N GLN A 177 2.48 11.62 -0.38
CA GLN A 177 1.43 12.51 0.08
C GLN A 177 0.05 12.14 -0.50
N PRO A 178 -1.06 12.67 0.04
CA PRO A 178 -2.40 12.41 -0.50
C PRO A 178 -2.55 12.70 -1.99
N GLY A 179 -1.83 13.71 -2.51
CA GLY A 179 -1.80 14.02 -3.94
C GLY A 179 -1.19 12.91 -4.79
N ASP A 180 -0.15 12.25 -4.29
CA ASP A 180 0.50 11.13 -4.97
C ASP A 180 -0.45 9.92 -5.04
N LEU A 181 -1.16 9.64 -3.95
CA LEU A 181 -2.17 8.58 -3.95
C LEU A 181 -3.32 8.93 -4.91
N THR A 182 -3.82 10.16 -4.90
CA THR A 182 -4.87 10.62 -5.81
C THR A 182 -4.44 10.47 -7.27
N TYR A 183 -3.20 10.84 -7.59
CA TYR A 183 -2.64 10.68 -8.93
C TYR A 183 -2.64 9.21 -9.38
N MET A 184 -2.17 8.29 -8.53
CA MET A 184 -2.18 6.85 -8.84
C MET A 184 -3.60 6.31 -9.02
N LEU A 185 -4.53 6.66 -8.12
CA LEU A 185 -5.93 6.20 -8.19
C LEU A 185 -6.64 6.72 -9.44
N ASN A 186 -6.36 7.93 -9.86
CA ASN A 186 -6.92 8.49 -11.09
C ASN A 186 -6.44 7.73 -12.33
N GLN A 187 -5.15 7.39 -12.41
CA GLN A 187 -4.60 6.57 -13.50
C GLN A 187 -5.19 5.15 -13.50
N ILE A 188 -5.37 4.56 -12.33
CA ILE A 188 -6.04 3.25 -12.19
C ILE A 188 -7.50 3.36 -12.64
N THR A 189 -8.18 4.48 -12.35
CA THR A 189 -9.56 4.71 -12.82
C THR A 189 -9.63 4.67 -14.34
N GLU A 190 -8.75 5.40 -15.05
CA GLU A 190 -8.71 5.35 -16.52
C GLU A 190 -8.54 3.90 -17.02
N LEU A 191 -7.57 3.16 -16.46
CA LEU A 191 -7.30 1.78 -16.89
C LEU A 191 -8.48 0.82 -16.65
N LEU A 192 -9.29 1.06 -15.63
CA LEU A 192 -10.39 0.17 -15.26
C LEU A 192 -11.77 0.64 -15.74
N THR A 193 -11.86 1.83 -16.34
CA THR A 193 -13.14 2.35 -16.90
C THR A 193 -13.13 2.45 -18.42
N ASP A 194 -11.97 2.71 -19.04
CA ASP A 194 -11.92 3.06 -20.45
C ASP A 194 -11.74 1.85 -21.38
N TYR A 195 -11.28 0.71 -20.84
CA TYR A 195 -10.94 -0.50 -21.60
C TYR A 195 -11.87 -1.68 -21.36
N GLY A 196 -13.03 -1.47 -20.71
CA GLY A 196 -14.01 -2.52 -20.40
C GLY A 196 -13.49 -3.47 -19.31
N THR A 197 -14.01 -4.70 -19.29
CA THR A 197 -13.68 -5.67 -18.22
C THR A 197 -12.22 -6.07 -18.27
N ILE A 198 -11.53 -5.92 -17.14
CA ILE A 198 -10.16 -6.40 -16.91
C ILE A 198 -10.23 -7.58 -15.94
N ASP A 199 -9.65 -8.71 -16.32
CA ASP A 199 -9.77 -9.94 -15.55
C ASP A 199 -8.82 -9.99 -14.34
N MET A 200 -7.63 -9.35 -14.45
CA MET A 200 -6.66 -9.28 -13.37
C MET A 200 -5.84 -7.99 -13.38
N PHE A 201 -5.43 -7.55 -12.20
CA PHE A 201 -4.63 -6.36 -12.00
C PHE A 201 -3.44 -6.66 -11.09
N ILE A 202 -2.23 -6.46 -11.62
CA ILE A 202 -0.98 -6.66 -10.90
C ILE A 202 -0.42 -5.29 -10.55
N THR A 203 -0.18 -5.04 -9.26
CA THR A 203 0.53 -3.84 -8.81
C THR A 203 1.95 -4.20 -8.40
N ASP A 204 2.89 -3.34 -8.74
CA ASP A 204 4.28 -3.46 -8.36
C ASP A 204 4.77 -2.18 -7.67
N GLY A 205 5.83 -2.28 -6.90
CA GLY A 205 6.40 -1.23 -6.07
C GLY A 205 6.57 -1.74 -4.64
N TYR A 206 7.80 -2.18 -4.30
CA TYR A 206 8.09 -2.74 -2.98
C TYR A 206 8.23 -1.65 -1.91
N ALA A 207 8.01 -2.02 -0.66
CA ALA A 207 8.12 -1.11 0.47
C ALA A 207 9.46 -0.37 0.53
N TRP A 208 10.58 -1.05 0.24
CA TRP A 208 11.90 -0.44 0.23
C TRP A 208 12.08 0.62 -0.88
N GLN A 209 11.43 0.44 -2.03
CA GLN A 209 11.43 1.41 -3.13
C GLN A 209 10.67 2.67 -2.73
N MET A 210 9.69 2.52 -1.87
CA MET A 210 8.87 3.60 -1.33
C MET A 210 9.45 4.15 0.00
N GLY A 211 10.66 3.76 0.37
CA GLY A 211 11.34 4.23 1.59
C GLY A 211 10.64 3.82 2.87
N GLN A 212 10.03 2.64 2.89
CA GLN A 212 9.24 2.12 4.03
C GLN A 212 8.08 3.06 4.43
N GLN A 213 7.58 3.88 3.50
CA GLN A 213 6.46 4.76 3.76
C GLN A 213 5.13 4.03 3.56
N ALA A 214 4.14 4.39 4.36
CA ALA A 214 2.79 3.88 4.25
C ALA A 214 2.15 4.34 2.93
N VAL A 215 2.21 3.48 1.93
CA VAL A 215 1.33 3.57 0.77
C VAL A 215 0.16 2.65 1.07
N SER A 216 -1.00 3.19 1.31
CA SER A 216 -2.17 2.40 1.69
C SER A 216 -2.56 1.46 0.53
N TYR A 217 -1.92 0.29 0.47
CA TYR A 217 -2.22 -0.75 -0.52
C TYR A 217 -3.67 -1.20 -0.42
N GLN A 218 -4.21 -1.26 0.79
CA GLN A 218 -5.62 -1.51 1.00
C GLN A 218 -6.50 -0.47 0.29
N ARG A 219 -6.11 0.80 0.32
CA ARG A 219 -6.84 1.87 -0.37
C ARG A 219 -6.83 1.70 -1.88
N ILE A 220 -5.69 1.26 -2.44
CA ILE A 220 -5.58 0.91 -3.86
C ILE A 220 -6.51 -0.25 -4.18
N ARG A 221 -6.51 -1.31 -3.35
CA ARG A 221 -7.39 -2.45 -3.49
C ARG A 221 -8.87 -2.04 -3.46
N GLU A 222 -9.28 -1.27 -2.46
CA GLU A 222 -10.66 -0.77 -2.33
C GLU A 222 -11.09 -0.03 -3.60
N HIS A 223 -10.22 0.83 -4.13
CA HIS A 223 -10.49 1.59 -5.34
C HIS A 223 -10.64 0.67 -6.57
N VAL A 224 -9.69 -0.23 -6.78
CA VAL A 224 -9.74 -1.21 -7.89
C VAL A 224 -11.05 -2.01 -7.84
N LYS A 225 -11.39 -2.54 -6.68
CA LYS A 225 -12.60 -3.36 -6.49
C LYS A 225 -13.89 -2.56 -6.60
N SER A 226 -13.90 -1.28 -6.21
CA SER A 226 -15.08 -0.42 -6.39
C SER A 226 -15.40 -0.17 -7.86
N LEU A 227 -14.38 -0.19 -8.72
CA LEU A 227 -14.55 -0.03 -10.17
C LEU A 227 -14.93 -1.35 -10.85
N GLN A 228 -14.26 -2.44 -10.49
CA GLN A 228 -14.50 -3.79 -11.02
C GLN A 228 -14.45 -4.83 -9.89
N PRO A 229 -15.59 -5.17 -9.27
CA PRO A 229 -15.64 -6.05 -8.10
C PRO A 229 -15.05 -7.45 -8.33
N ASP A 230 -15.20 -7.98 -9.53
CA ASP A 230 -14.79 -9.35 -9.90
C ASP A 230 -13.31 -9.46 -10.33
N ILE A 231 -12.60 -8.34 -10.50
CA ILE A 231 -11.20 -8.35 -10.91
C ILE A 231 -10.31 -9.06 -9.88
N ILE A 232 -9.40 -9.90 -10.34
CA ILE A 232 -8.38 -10.52 -9.46
C ILE A 232 -7.25 -9.53 -9.23
N MET A 233 -7.08 -9.09 -7.99
CA MET A 233 -5.95 -8.26 -7.61
C MET A 233 -4.79 -9.10 -7.13
N ILE A 234 -3.66 -9.04 -7.85
CA ILE A 234 -2.48 -9.85 -7.60
C ILE A 234 -1.46 -9.01 -6.84
N ASP A 235 -1.03 -9.52 -5.69
CA ASP A 235 -0.08 -8.87 -4.81
C ASP A 235 1.36 -9.24 -5.22
N HIS A 236 2.14 -8.24 -5.60
CA HIS A 236 3.55 -8.36 -5.97
C HIS A 236 4.47 -7.88 -4.83
N GLY A 237 4.10 -8.14 -3.60
CA GLY A 237 4.83 -7.68 -2.41
C GLY A 237 5.85 -8.67 -1.85
N GLY A 238 6.08 -9.81 -2.49
CA GLY A 238 7.01 -10.82 -1.99
C GLY A 238 6.49 -11.64 -0.80
N LEU A 239 5.19 -11.66 -0.58
CA LEU A 239 4.54 -12.46 0.47
C LEU A 239 4.53 -13.95 0.10
N SER A 240 4.43 -14.81 1.10
CA SER A 240 4.25 -16.27 0.93
C SER A 240 2.77 -16.66 0.80
N VAL A 241 1.87 -15.80 1.24
CA VAL A 241 0.42 -16.04 1.29
C VAL A 241 -0.34 -14.76 0.95
N PRO A 242 -1.55 -14.83 0.38
CA PRO A 242 -2.37 -13.64 0.13
C PRO A 242 -2.69 -12.92 1.44
N PHE A 243 -2.50 -11.61 1.44
CA PHE A 243 -2.87 -10.76 2.57
C PHE A 243 -3.71 -9.56 2.13
N LEU A 244 -3.17 -8.68 1.32
CA LEU A 244 -3.92 -7.54 0.77
C LEU A 244 -4.49 -7.84 -0.63
N GLY A 245 -3.77 -8.60 -1.46
CA GLY A 245 -4.25 -9.10 -2.75
C GLY A 245 -5.19 -10.30 -2.64
N ASP A 246 -5.77 -10.72 -3.76
CA ASP A 246 -6.58 -11.94 -3.88
C ASP A 246 -5.71 -13.17 -4.16
N ALA A 247 -4.59 -12.96 -4.86
CA ALA A 247 -3.60 -13.96 -5.22
C ALA A 247 -2.19 -13.38 -5.08
N ILE A 248 -1.18 -14.25 -5.07
CA ILE A 248 0.22 -13.90 -4.91
C ILE A 248 0.98 -14.03 -6.22
N TYR A 249 1.91 -13.11 -6.45
CA TYR A 249 2.91 -13.20 -7.50
C TYR A 249 4.26 -13.63 -6.93
N PHE A 250 4.83 -14.70 -7.48
CA PHE A 250 6.18 -15.17 -7.22
C PHE A 250 7.10 -14.78 -8.37
N GLU A 251 8.11 -14.00 -8.09
CA GLU A 251 9.09 -13.53 -9.09
C GLU A 251 10.32 -14.44 -9.11
N GLU A 252 10.29 -15.43 -10.01
CA GLU A 252 11.36 -16.44 -10.08
C GLU A 252 12.74 -15.87 -10.40
N PRO A 253 12.91 -14.87 -11.29
CA PRO A 253 14.22 -14.25 -11.50
C PRO A 253 14.88 -13.67 -10.25
N LEU A 254 14.09 -13.31 -9.22
CA LEU A 254 14.57 -12.90 -7.90
C LEU A 254 14.78 -14.09 -6.94
N GLY A 255 14.61 -15.33 -7.40
CA GLY A 255 14.70 -16.54 -6.57
C GLY A 255 13.44 -16.80 -5.74
N ILE A 256 12.31 -16.15 -6.05
CA ILE A 256 11.05 -16.33 -5.34
C ILE A 256 10.18 -17.29 -6.16
N THR A 257 9.95 -18.48 -5.63
CA THR A 257 9.18 -19.53 -6.30
C THR A 257 8.02 -20.00 -5.44
N SER A 258 6.97 -20.48 -6.10
CA SER A 258 5.84 -21.10 -5.40
C SER A 258 6.33 -22.27 -4.53
N PRO A 259 6.05 -22.25 -3.21
CA PRO A 259 6.55 -23.27 -2.30
C PRO A 259 5.91 -24.63 -2.56
N ALA A 260 6.63 -25.68 -2.19
CA ALA A 260 6.06 -27.03 -2.20
C ALA A 260 4.82 -27.07 -1.29
N GLY A 261 3.72 -27.65 -1.81
CA GLY A 261 2.46 -27.74 -1.06
C GLY A 261 1.67 -26.44 -0.98
N ASN A 262 1.97 -25.45 -1.84
CA ASN A 262 1.12 -24.26 -1.94
C ASN A 262 -0.34 -24.65 -2.27
N THR A 263 -1.27 -24.05 -1.52
CA THR A 263 -2.72 -24.26 -1.66
C THR A 263 -3.47 -22.95 -1.88
N TYR A 264 -2.75 -21.87 -2.16
CA TYR A 264 -3.31 -20.54 -2.43
C TYR A 264 -3.29 -20.23 -3.93
N ALA A 265 -4.29 -19.49 -4.39
CA ALA A 265 -4.28 -18.96 -5.74
C ALA A 265 -3.01 -18.09 -5.93
N SER A 266 -2.22 -18.41 -6.93
CA SER A 266 -0.95 -17.73 -7.16
C SER A 266 -0.53 -17.71 -8.62
N MET A 267 0.46 -16.90 -8.94
CA MET A 267 1.08 -16.76 -10.23
C MET A 267 2.60 -16.75 -10.05
N GLN A 268 3.33 -17.46 -10.90
CA GLN A 268 4.80 -17.41 -10.93
C GLN A 268 5.27 -16.87 -12.28
N GLY A 269 6.07 -15.80 -12.24
CA GLY A 269 6.63 -15.17 -13.42
C GLY A 269 8.06 -15.57 -13.69
N GLN A 270 8.36 -15.82 -14.96
CA GLN A 270 9.71 -16.08 -15.46
C GLN A 270 9.87 -15.46 -16.85
N THR A 271 11.11 -15.19 -17.26
CA THR A 271 11.41 -14.61 -18.58
C THR A 271 11.81 -15.67 -19.58
N ILE A 272 11.34 -15.54 -20.84
CA ILE A 272 11.73 -16.43 -21.94
C ILE A 272 13.17 -16.12 -22.43
N SER A 273 13.59 -14.88 -22.29
CA SER A 273 14.90 -14.32 -22.66
C SER A 273 15.65 -13.81 -21.43
N ASN A 274 16.78 -13.19 -21.61
CA ASN A 274 17.53 -12.56 -20.51
C ASN A 274 16.93 -11.19 -20.18
N GLY A 275 16.40 -11.02 -18.98
CA GLY A 275 15.73 -9.80 -18.52
C GLY A 275 14.22 -9.72 -18.82
N TRP A 276 13.56 -8.73 -18.20
CA TRP A 276 12.14 -8.47 -18.39
C TRP A 276 11.86 -7.72 -19.70
N PHE A 277 12.69 -6.74 -20.05
CA PHE A 277 12.57 -6.00 -21.30
C PHE A 277 13.38 -6.63 -22.42
N TRP A 278 13.00 -6.30 -23.66
CA TRP A 278 13.72 -6.71 -24.83
C TRP A 278 15.05 -5.95 -24.94
N HIS A 279 16.12 -6.67 -25.29
CA HIS A 279 17.45 -6.15 -25.54
C HIS A 279 17.93 -6.47 -26.98
N PRO A 280 18.90 -5.75 -27.53
CA PRO A 280 19.45 -6.05 -28.86
C PRO A 280 19.99 -7.47 -29.03
N SER A 281 20.35 -8.15 -27.95
CA SER A 281 20.78 -9.55 -27.93
C SER A 281 19.63 -10.56 -28.00
N THR A 282 18.40 -10.20 -27.60
CA THR A 282 17.25 -11.11 -27.52
C THR A 282 17.00 -11.93 -28.77
N PRO A 283 17.11 -11.40 -30.02
CA PRO A 283 16.91 -12.19 -31.22
C PRO A 283 17.90 -13.34 -31.43
N THR A 284 19.07 -13.27 -30.79
CA THR A 284 20.19 -14.21 -31.00
C THR A 284 20.62 -14.96 -29.75
N GLU A 285 20.12 -14.58 -28.59
CA GLU A 285 20.44 -15.27 -27.32
C GLU A 285 19.69 -16.59 -27.16
N GLY A 286 20.14 -17.42 -26.21
CA GLY A 286 19.49 -18.66 -25.86
C GLY A 286 18.19 -18.41 -25.07
N LEU A 287 17.04 -18.68 -25.70
CA LEU A 287 15.75 -18.62 -25.01
C LEU A 287 15.58 -19.80 -24.03
N MET A 288 14.74 -19.61 -23.01
CA MET A 288 14.28 -20.73 -22.17
C MET A 288 13.86 -21.91 -23.04
N SER A 289 14.36 -23.10 -22.73
CA SER A 289 14.09 -24.26 -23.55
C SER A 289 12.63 -24.71 -23.47
N LYS A 290 12.10 -25.31 -24.52
CA LYS A 290 10.77 -25.94 -24.49
C LYS A 290 10.65 -26.89 -23.29
N ALA A 291 11.67 -27.72 -23.02
CA ALA A 291 11.67 -28.67 -21.91
C ALA A 291 11.56 -27.95 -20.56
N SER A 292 12.25 -26.81 -20.36
CA SER A 292 12.16 -26.02 -19.15
C SER A 292 10.78 -25.41 -18.97
N ILE A 293 10.19 -24.83 -20.02
CA ILE A 293 8.83 -24.28 -19.96
C ILE A 293 7.81 -25.36 -19.58
N LEU A 294 7.90 -26.54 -20.20
CA LEU A 294 7.01 -27.68 -19.87
C LEU A 294 7.22 -28.19 -18.45
N ALA A 295 8.45 -28.17 -17.94
CA ALA A 295 8.76 -28.54 -16.56
C ALA A 295 8.14 -27.53 -15.55
N HIS A 296 8.18 -26.22 -15.82
CA HIS A 296 7.50 -25.23 -15.00
C HIS A 296 5.99 -25.46 -14.95
N LEU A 297 5.37 -25.67 -16.10
CA LEU A 297 3.93 -25.95 -16.19
C LEU A 297 3.54 -27.19 -15.38
N ALA A 298 4.35 -28.27 -15.45
CA ALA A 298 4.11 -29.50 -14.69
C ALA A 298 4.36 -29.34 -13.18
N ASP A 299 5.38 -28.56 -12.78
CA ASP A 299 5.71 -28.29 -11.37
C ASP A 299 4.68 -27.40 -10.69
N LEU A 300 4.17 -26.39 -11.40
CA LEU A 300 3.26 -25.38 -10.83
C LEU A 300 1.79 -25.85 -10.79
N GLU A 301 1.39 -26.79 -11.64
CA GLU A 301 0.02 -27.29 -11.68
C GLU A 301 -0.48 -27.78 -10.32
N PRO A 302 0.19 -28.71 -9.60
CA PRO A 302 -0.27 -29.17 -8.29
C PRO A 302 -0.17 -28.12 -7.18
N LYS A 303 0.49 -27.01 -7.45
CA LYS A 303 0.66 -25.88 -6.51
C LYS A 303 -0.38 -24.77 -6.71
N TYR A 304 -1.41 -24.98 -7.52
CA TYR A 304 -2.42 -23.96 -7.84
C TYR A 304 -1.81 -22.62 -8.28
N THR A 305 -0.68 -22.70 -8.99
CA THR A 305 0.09 -21.54 -9.43
C THR A 305 0.06 -21.46 -10.95
N SER A 306 -0.51 -20.39 -11.47
CA SER A 306 -0.48 -20.11 -12.89
C SER A 306 0.92 -19.66 -13.31
N PHE A 307 1.45 -20.22 -14.39
CA PHE A 307 2.74 -19.82 -14.95
C PHE A 307 2.54 -18.65 -15.92
N ILE A 308 3.20 -17.52 -15.68
CA ILE A 308 3.22 -16.39 -16.61
C ILE A 308 4.64 -16.23 -17.18
N LEU A 309 4.76 -16.42 -18.50
CA LEU A 309 6.01 -16.33 -19.21
C LEU A 309 6.14 -14.97 -19.89
N ASN A 310 7.15 -14.21 -19.50
CA ASN A 310 7.44 -12.94 -20.11
C ASN A 310 8.02 -13.09 -21.50
N CYS A 311 7.35 -12.51 -22.48
CA CYS A 311 7.72 -12.47 -23.89
C CYS A 311 7.82 -11.00 -24.34
N PRO A 312 8.98 -10.37 -24.18
CA PRO A 312 9.10 -8.93 -24.42
C PRO A 312 9.07 -8.62 -25.92
N PRO A 313 8.20 -7.70 -26.37
CA PRO A 313 8.22 -7.19 -27.73
C PRO A 313 9.48 -6.36 -28.01
N ASN A 314 10.01 -6.47 -29.21
CA ASN A 314 11.16 -5.70 -29.68
C ASN A 314 10.82 -4.23 -29.96
N ARG A 315 11.83 -3.42 -30.31
CA ARG A 315 11.66 -1.98 -30.60
C ARG A 315 10.73 -1.67 -31.78
N ASN A 316 10.40 -2.65 -32.63
CA ASN A 316 9.37 -2.46 -33.64
C ASN A 316 7.94 -2.70 -33.09
N GLY A 317 7.81 -3.26 -31.87
CA GLY A 317 6.54 -3.61 -31.25
C GLY A 317 6.04 -5.00 -31.64
N LYS A 318 6.96 -5.95 -31.95
CA LYS A 318 6.65 -7.34 -32.33
C LYS A 318 7.45 -8.32 -31.48
N LEU A 319 6.92 -9.50 -31.23
CA LEU A 319 7.72 -10.60 -30.74
C LEU A 319 8.69 -11.06 -31.84
N ASP A 320 9.92 -11.36 -31.45
CA ASP A 320 10.93 -11.89 -32.37
C ASP A 320 10.55 -13.29 -32.87
N THR A 321 11.02 -13.64 -34.06
CA THR A 321 10.69 -14.92 -34.72
C THR A 321 11.11 -16.14 -33.92
N ASN A 322 12.24 -16.08 -33.19
CA ASN A 322 12.70 -17.15 -32.32
C ASN A 322 11.75 -17.34 -31.12
N VAL A 323 11.22 -16.26 -30.53
CA VAL A 323 10.23 -16.31 -29.47
C VAL A 323 8.92 -16.93 -29.97
N VAL A 324 8.39 -16.47 -31.10
CA VAL A 324 7.17 -17.03 -31.72
C VAL A 324 7.34 -18.52 -32.04
N ALA A 325 8.49 -18.93 -32.57
CA ALA A 325 8.79 -20.33 -32.85
C ALA A 325 8.79 -21.18 -31.57
N ARG A 326 9.45 -20.70 -30.49
CA ARG A 326 9.48 -21.39 -29.20
C ARG A 326 8.07 -21.55 -28.60
N LEU A 327 7.25 -20.51 -28.64
CA LEU A 327 5.87 -20.57 -28.16
C LEU A 327 5.03 -21.58 -28.96
N THR A 328 5.21 -21.64 -30.27
CA THR A 328 4.56 -22.64 -31.14
C THR A 328 4.99 -24.08 -30.80
N GLU A 329 6.31 -24.29 -30.55
CA GLU A 329 6.83 -25.60 -30.11
C GLU A 329 6.24 -26.05 -28.77
N VAL A 330 6.04 -25.10 -27.82
CA VAL A 330 5.42 -25.36 -26.52
C VAL A 330 3.96 -25.77 -26.72
N GLY A 331 3.18 -24.99 -27.48
CA GLY A 331 1.77 -25.28 -27.73
C GLY A 331 1.52 -26.60 -28.44
N ALA A 332 2.44 -27.02 -29.32
CA ALA A 332 2.38 -28.35 -29.96
C ALA A 332 2.63 -29.49 -28.98
N ALA A 333 3.39 -29.27 -27.92
CA ALA A 333 3.81 -30.31 -26.97
C ALA A 333 3.01 -30.33 -25.65
N TRP A 334 2.43 -29.19 -25.26
CA TRP A 334 1.72 -29.02 -23.98
C TRP A 334 0.22 -29.31 -24.14
N SER A 335 -0.33 -29.94 -23.11
CA SER A 335 -1.78 -30.01 -22.88
C SER A 335 -2.05 -29.79 -21.39
N PRO A 336 -3.01 -28.91 -21.04
CA PRO A 336 -3.34 -28.65 -19.64
C PRO A 336 -3.83 -29.92 -18.94
N ASP A 337 -3.40 -30.15 -17.72
CA ASP A 337 -3.93 -31.19 -16.85
C ASP A 337 -5.27 -30.73 -16.27
N THR A 338 -6.36 -31.26 -16.76
CA THR A 338 -7.71 -30.96 -16.29
C THR A 338 -8.16 -31.87 -15.14
N SER A 339 -7.30 -32.77 -14.68
CA SER A 339 -7.59 -33.70 -13.58
C SER A 339 -7.20 -33.16 -12.19
N ARG A 340 -6.53 -32.00 -12.11
CA ARG A 340 -6.20 -31.36 -10.83
C ARG A 340 -7.47 -31.13 -10.00
N ALA A 341 -7.39 -31.42 -8.69
CA ALA A 341 -8.45 -31.07 -7.77
C ALA A 341 -8.74 -29.57 -7.80
N PRO A 342 -9.97 -29.12 -7.54
CA PRO A 342 -10.28 -27.70 -7.39
C PRO A 342 -9.39 -27.04 -6.35
N LEU A 343 -9.17 -25.73 -6.50
CA LEU A 343 -8.47 -24.93 -5.48
C LEU A 343 -9.15 -25.11 -4.11
N PRO A 344 -8.41 -25.46 -3.06
CA PRO A 344 -8.97 -25.54 -1.72
C PRO A 344 -9.69 -24.25 -1.34
N THR A 345 -10.74 -24.37 -0.52
CA THR A 345 -11.42 -23.17 0.03
C THR A 345 -10.41 -22.32 0.75
N GLN A 346 -10.29 -21.07 0.32
CA GLN A 346 -9.36 -20.13 0.92
C GLN A 346 -9.80 -19.75 2.34
N LEU A 347 -8.83 -19.33 3.16
CA LEU A 347 -9.11 -18.92 4.53
C LEU A 347 -10.19 -17.82 4.58
N PRO A 348 -11.07 -17.86 5.60
CA PRO A 348 -11.96 -16.75 5.84
C PRO A 348 -11.16 -15.47 6.04
N ARG A 349 -11.71 -14.35 5.60
CA ARG A 349 -11.05 -13.04 5.63
C ARG A 349 -11.94 -12.00 6.30
N ALA A 350 -11.34 -10.88 6.72
CA ALA A 350 -12.07 -9.67 7.01
C ALA A 350 -12.56 -9.09 5.67
N GLU A 351 -13.69 -9.61 5.19
CA GLU A 351 -14.24 -9.27 3.86
C GLU A 351 -14.55 -7.78 3.76
N HIS A 352 -14.93 -7.17 4.90
CA HIS A 352 -15.27 -5.77 5.05
C HIS A 352 -14.32 -5.12 6.05
N PRO A 353 -13.08 -4.77 5.65
CA PRO A 353 -12.09 -4.25 6.59
C PRO A 353 -12.39 -2.82 7.02
N VAL A 354 -11.99 -2.50 8.25
CA VAL A 354 -11.91 -1.13 8.77
C VAL A 354 -10.45 -0.70 8.74
N THR A 355 -10.18 0.49 8.23
CA THR A 355 -8.81 1.05 8.22
C THR A 355 -8.46 1.56 9.62
N PRO A 356 -7.46 0.96 10.30
CA PRO A 356 -7.00 1.46 11.59
C PRO A 356 -6.27 2.80 11.46
N VAL A 357 -6.22 3.56 12.56
CA VAL A 357 -5.56 4.88 12.58
C VAL A 357 -4.33 4.90 13.49
N SER A 358 -4.25 4.01 14.47
CA SER A 358 -3.15 3.95 15.42
C SER A 358 -2.99 2.54 15.99
N ALA A 359 -1.79 2.24 16.48
CA ALA A 359 -1.49 1.02 17.20
C ALA A 359 -0.47 1.29 18.31
N TYR A 360 -0.62 0.61 19.44
CA TYR A 360 0.34 0.67 20.54
C TYR A 360 0.53 -0.71 21.18
N ALA A 361 1.69 -0.93 21.80
CA ALA A 361 2.06 -2.22 22.36
C ALA A 361 2.62 -2.10 23.77
N THR A 362 2.71 -3.22 24.48
CA THR A 362 3.34 -3.29 25.81
C THR A 362 4.88 -3.23 25.75
N GLY A 363 5.46 -3.41 24.58
CA GLY A 363 6.88 -3.29 24.28
C GLY A 363 7.15 -3.65 22.83
N PHE A 364 8.30 -3.23 22.31
CA PHE A 364 8.73 -3.54 20.95
C PHE A 364 10.24 -3.36 20.79
N HIS A 365 10.81 -4.07 19.83
CA HIS A 365 12.21 -3.89 19.42
C HIS A 365 12.38 -2.56 18.67
N THR A 366 13.50 -1.89 18.89
CA THR A 366 13.81 -0.61 18.20
C THR A 366 13.70 -0.76 16.68
N GLY A 367 12.93 0.12 16.03
CA GLY A 367 12.64 0.07 14.60
C GLY A 367 11.49 -0.87 14.22
N GLU A 368 11.08 -1.80 15.08
CA GLU A 368 9.98 -2.75 14.82
C GLU A 368 8.75 -2.41 15.68
N GLY A 369 8.24 -1.20 15.53
CA GLY A 369 7.16 -0.63 16.34
C GLY A 369 5.75 -1.08 15.95
N PRO A 370 4.76 -0.83 16.83
CA PRO A 370 3.38 -1.29 16.62
C PRO A 370 2.68 -0.64 15.42
N MET A 371 3.05 0.58 15.01
CA MET A 371 2.46 1.24 13.85
C MET A 371 2.73 0.48 12.52
N ASN A 372 3.79 -0.30 12.45
CA ASN A 372 4.13 -1.10 11.28
C ASN A 372 3.08 -2.17 10.92
N VAL A 373 2.23 -2.58 11.88
CA VAL A 373 1.21 -3.61 11.59
C VAL A 373 -0.01 -3.07 10.85
N ILE A 374 -0.13 -1.73 10.77
CA ILE A 374 -1.25 -1.04 10.11
C ILE A 374 -0.79 -0.09 9.00
N ASP A 375 0.47 -0.17 8.59
CA ASP A 375 1.07 0.71 7.57
C ASP A 375 0.51 0.50 6.15
N GLY A 376 -0.25 -0.58 5.93
CA GLY A 376 -0.84 -0.90 4.63
C GLY A 376 0.17 -1.38 3.59
N LEU A 377 1.40 -1.71 3.99
CA LEU A 377 2.41 -2.27 3.09
C LEU A 377 2.15 -3.76 2.84
N SER A 378 2.44 -4.20 1.62
CA SER A 378 2.35 -5.60 1.23
C SER A 378 3.66 -6.36 1.49
N ASP A 379 4.79 -5.67 1.49
CA ASP A 379 6.11 -6.24 1.76
C ASP A 379 6.43 -6.18 3.25
N LYS A 380 6.42 -7.32 3.93
CA LYS A 380 6.44 -7.47 5.39
C LYS A 380 7.68 -8.20 5.90
N GLY A 381 8.83 -7.55 5.79
CA GLY A 381 10.10 -8.01 6.31
C GLY A 381 10.54 -7.32 7.61
N PHE A 382 11.83 -7.11 7.74
CA PHE A 382 12.43 -6.26 8.78
C PHE A 382 11.94 -4.82 8.64
N GLU A 383 11.85 -4.10 9.76
CA GLU A 383 11.43 -2.68 9.82
C GLU A 383 9.96 -2.43 9.38
N THR A 384 9.25 -3.45 8.92
CA THR A 384 7.84 -3.36 8.53
C THR A 384 6.94 -4.27 9.36
N CYS A 385 7.34 -4.58 10.59
CA CYS A 385 6.59 -5.40 11.54
C CYS A 385 6.64 -4.83 12.95
N TRP A 386 5.78 -5.32 13.83
CA TRP A 386 5.96 -5.23 15.27
C TRP A 386 6.69 -6.48 15.75
N SER A 387 7.69 -6.30 16.62
CA SER A 387 8.46 -7.40 17.17
C SER A 387 8.79 -7.19 18.64
N THR A 388 8.78 -8.26 19.42
CA THR A 388 9.24 -8.26 20.82
C THR A 388 10.61 -8.92 21.00
N TRP A 389 11.31 -9.17 19.88
CA TRP A 389 12.68 -9.73 19.92
C TRP A 389 13.62 -8.86 20.76
N GLY A 390 14.45 -9.50 21.56
CA GLY A 390 15.44 -8.81 22.37
C GLY A 390 14.91 -8.04 23.59
N LEU A 391 13.58 -8.07 23.86
CA LEU A 391 13.06 -7.49 25.09
C LEU A 391 13.47 -8.33 26.30
N SER A 392 13.76 -7.66 27.43
CA SER A 392 14.06 -8.31 28.71
C SER A 392 12.81 -8.89 29.39
N SER A 393 11.62 -8.38 29.05
CA SER A 393 10.35 -8.89 29.57
C SER A 393 9.90 -10.13 28.79
N SER A 394 9.48 -11.15 29.53
CA SER A 394 8.91 -12.37 28.93
C SER A 394 7.47 -12.14 28.45
N LEU A 395 6.97 -13.04 27.59
CA LEU A 395 5.54 -13.11 27.26
C LEU A 395 4.70 -13.25 28.55
N PRO A 396 3.46 -12.70 28.59
CA PRO A 396 2.71 -12.20 27.44
C PRO A 396 3.02 -10.75 27.05
N HIS A 397 2.96 -10.48 25.75
CA HIS A 397 2.96 -9.13 25.20
C HIS A 397 1.65 -8.84 24.45
N SER A 398 1.24 -7.58 24.43
CA SER A 398 0.00 -7.16 23.77
C SER A 398 0.25 -6.03 22.79
N ILE A 399 -0.48 -6.09 21.68
CA ILE A 399 -0.66 -4.97 20.76
C ILE A 399 -2.14 -4.60 20.71
N THR A 400 -2.44 -3.32 20.73
CA THR A 400 -3.80 -2.77 20.65
C THR A 400 -3.90 -1.88 19.41
N ILE A 401 -4.96 -2.09 18.63
CA ILE A 401 -5.25 -1.40 17.39
C ILE A 401 -6.45 -0.48 17.62
N ASP A 402 -6.31 0.79 17.27
CA ASP A 402 -7.38 1.81 17.28
C ASP A 402 -8.00 1.93 15.90
N LEU A 403 -9.32 1.80 15.82
CA LEU A 403 -10.10 1.88 14.59
C LEU A 403 -10.57 3.32 14.25
N GLY A 404 -10.14 4.34 14.99
CA GLY A 404 -10.48 5.75 14.76
C GLY A 404 -11.92 6.12 15.10
N GLY A 405 -12.65 5.25 15.78
CA GLY A 405 -14.04 5.42 16.18
C GLY A 405 -14.67 4.08 16.50
N VAL A 406 -15.95 4.09 16.91
CA VAL A 406 -16.70 2.86 17.19
C VAL A 406 -17.42 2.42 15.92
N TRP A 407 -17.16 1.19 15.48
CA TRP A 407 -17.74 0.56 14.32
C TRP A 407 -18.64 -0.60 14.70
N SER A 408 -19.80 -0.72 14.04
CA SER A 408 -20.67 -1.92 14.17
C SER A 408 -20.11 -3.09 13.36
N ASN A 409 -20.66 -4.28 13.59
CA ASN A 409 -20.43 -5.50 12.80
C ASN A 409 -18.96 -5.97 12.69
N VAL A 410 -18.08 -5.54 13.57
CA VAL A 410 -16.70 -6.03 13.62
C VAL A 410 -16.68 -7.44 14.22
N SER A 411 -16.13 -8.40 13.48
CA SER A 411 -16.20 -9.82 13.84
C SER A 411 -14.96 -10.64 13.51
N THR A 412 -13.95 -10.05 12.87
CA THR A 412 -12.82 -10.81 12.32
C THR A 412 -11.52 -10.03 12.47
N LEU A 413 -10.46 -10.76 12.76
CA LEU A 413 -9.08 -10.28 12.72
C LEU A 413 -8.25 -11.27 11.90
N GLU A 414 -7.50 -10.74 10.96
CA GLU A 414 -6.43 -11.45 10.27
C GLU A 414 -5.08 -11.00 10.83
N TYR A 415 -4.22 -11.95 11.09
CA TYR A 415 -2.83 -11.75 11.51
C TYR A 415 -1.91 -12.32 10.45
N LEU A 416 -1.07 -11.49 9.86
CA LEU A 416 0.04 -11.91 9.01
C LEU A 416 1.30 -12.00 9.87
N PRO A 417 1.92 -13.19 10.03
CA PRO A 417 3.24 -13.31 10.62
C PRO A 417 4.29 -12.51 9.84
N LYS A 418 5.40 -12.18 10.46
CA LYS A 418 6.52 -11.52 9.78
C LYS A 418 7.03 -12.39 8.63
N GLN A 419 7.20 -11.81 7.47
CA GLN A 419 7.71 -12.48 6.26
C GLN A 419 9.23 -12.27 6.17
N TRP A 420 10.00 -13.20 6.70
CA TRP A 420 11.45 -13.11 6.80
C TRP A 420 12.14 -13.17 5.43
N ASN A 421 12.41 -12.02 4.80
CA ASN A 421 13.16 -11.95 3.53
C ASN A 421 12.85 -13.11 2.59
N ARG A 422 11.54 -13.50 2.53
CA ARG A 422 11.06 -14.65 1.74
C ARG A 422 11.63 -16.01 2.18
N SER A 423 12.22 -16.08 3.39
CA SER A 423 12.61 -17.34 4.00
C SER A 423 11.39 -17.97 4.71
N ASN A 424 11.44 -19.26 4.93
CA ASN A 424 10.39 -20.00 5.64
C ASN A 424 10.63 -20.00 7.17
N SER A 425 11.25 -18.98 7.74
CA SER A 425 11.44 -18.90 9.18
C SER A 425 10.12 -18.60 9.89
N THR A 426 9.80 -19.38 10.89
CA THR A 426 8.62 -19.20 11.75
C THR A 426 8.93 -18.48 13.06
N ASP A 427 10.16 -17.96 13.21
CA ASP A 427 10.60 -17.29 14.42
C ASP A 427 9.73 -16.07 14.75
N GLY A 428 9.17 -16.06 15.94
CA GLY A 428 8.26 -15.01 16.41
C GLY A 428 6.79 -15.20 15.99
N ASP A 429 6.43 -16.27 15.29
CA ASP A 429 5.02 -16.54 15.01
C ASP A 429 4.23 -16.71 16.31
N ILE A 430 3.10 -16.03 16.44
CA ILE A 430 2.20 -16.18 17.59
C ILE A 430 1.60 -17.57 17.58
N THR A 431 1.84 -18.35 18.64
CA THR A 431 1.33 -19.72 18.76
C THR A 431 0.17 -19.85 19.75
N SER A 432 0.02 -18.92 20.70
CA SER A 432 -1.17 -18.85 21.57
C SER A 432 -1.57 -17.41 21.81
N TYR A 433 -2.87 -17.15 21.78
CA TYR A 433 -3.40 -15.79 21.80
C TYR A 433 -4.70 -15.65 22.59
N THR A 434 -4.96 -14.42 23.03
CA THR A 434 -6.26 -13.93 23.48
C THR A 434 -6.59 -12.66 22.72
N ILE A 435 -7.80 -12.55 22.16
CA ILE A 435 -8.30 -11.33 21.52
C ILE A 435 -9.37 -10.72 22.41
N SER A 436 -9.25 -9.43 22.64
CA SER A 436 -10.23 -8.64 23.38
C SER A 436 -10.62 -7.40 22.58
N THR A 437 -11.85 -6.95 22.72
CA THR A 437 -12.38 -5.75 22.08
C THR A 437 -12.87 -4.74 23.10
N SER A 438 -12.84 -3.47 22.72
CA SER A 438 -13.36 -2.36 23.52
C SER A 438 -14.02 -1.32 22.61
N THR A 439 -14.96 -0.54 23.15
CA THR A 439 -15.51 0.63 22.47
C THR A 439 -14.84 1.94 22.90
N ASP A 440 -14.13 1.95 24.04
CA ASP A 440 -13.57 3.15 24.66
C ASP A 440 -12.05 3.10 24.89
N GLY A 441 -11.40 1.97 24.55
CA GLY A 441 -9.98 1.74 24.79
C GLY A 441 -9.60 1.40 26.22
N THR A 442 -10.57 1.37 27.14
CA THR A 442 -10.39 1.17 28.59
C THR A 442 -10.85 -0.21 29.03
N ALA A 443 -12.15 -0.46 28.87
CA ALA A 443 -12.78 -1.72 29.27
C ALA A 443 -12.72 -2.72 28.11
N PHE A 444 -11.85 -3.72 28.23
CA PHE A 444 -11.70 -4.77 27.24
C PHE A 444 -12.45 -6.03 27.63
N THR A 445 -13.22 -6.57 26.67
CA THR A 445 -13.92 -7.84 26.81
C THR A 445 -13.25 -8.87 25.91
N GLN A 446 -12.85 -10.02 26.46
CA GLN A 446 -12.32 -11.13 25.68
C GLN A 446 -13.40 -11.67 24.74
N VAL A 447 -13.04 -11.83 23.46
CA VAL A 447 -13.94 -12.30 22.41
C VAL A 447 -13.47 -13.58 21.74
N ALA A 448 -12.17 -13.84 21.74
CA ALA A 448 -11.59 -15.08 21.22
C ALA A 448 -10.31 -15.44 21.99
N THR A 449 -10.01 -16.73 22.03
CA THR A 449 -8.73 -17.28 22.51
C THR A 449 -8.45 -18.58 21.77
N GLY A 450 -7.19 -18.92 21.59
CA GLY A 450 -6.83 -20.13 20.88
C GLY A 450 -5.33 -20.27 20.67
N SER A 451 -5.01 -21.18 19.77
CA SER A 451 -3.64 -21.43 19.33
C SER A 451 -3.59 -21.46 17.80
N TRP A 452 -2.43 -21.03 17.26
CA TRP A 452 -2.10 -21.12 15.84
C TRP A 452 -0.84 -21.95 15.64
N THR A 453 -0.75 -22.59 14.48
CA THR A 453 0.49 -23.25 14.07
C THR A 453 1.52 -22.19 13.72
N GLY A 454 2.76 -22.34 14.18
CA GLY A 454 3.90 -21.54 13.73
C GLY A 454 4.36 -22.02 12.36
N ASP A 455 3.73 -21.54 11.32
CA ASP A 455 3.95 -21.94 9.91
C ASP A 455 4.02 -20.73 8.97
N HIS A 456 4.14 -19.54 9.53
CA HIS A 456 4.21 -18.24 8.85
C HIS A 456 3.08 -17.91 7.84
N VAL A 457 2.02 -18.70 7.86
CA VAL A 457 0.81 -18.46 7.08
C VAL A 457 -0.10 -17.48 7.81
N THR A 458 -0.86 -16.67 7.09
CA THR A 458 -1.90 -15.78 7.64
C THR A 458 -2.86 -16.55 8.56
N LYS A 459 -3.12 -15.99 9.72
CA LYS A 459 -4.02 -16.55 10.73
C LYS A 459 -5.29 -15.73 10.83
N VAL A 460 -6.38 -16.37 11.18
CA VAL A 460 -7.68 -15.73 11.36
C VAL A 460 -8.23 -16.04 12.75
N ALA A 461 -8.81 -15.05 13.38
CA ALA A 461 -9.65 -15.21 14.55
C ALA A 461 -11.00 -14.55 14.31
N GLU A 462 -12.07 -15.22 14.72
CA GLU A 462 -13.45 -14.77 14.52
C GLU A 462 -14.19 -14.72 15.85
N TRP A 463 -15.16 -13.83 15.92
CA TRP A 463 -16.09 -13.69 17.06
C TRP A 463 -17.46 -13.20 16.59
N SER A 464 -18.47 -13.24 17.46
CA SER A 464 -19.79 -12.69 17.15
C SER A 464 -19.70 -11.19 16.87
N ALA A 465 -20.28 -10.74 15.75
CA ALA A 465 -20.30 -9.35 15.33
C ALA A 465 -20.76 -8.41 16.44
N ARG A 466 -20.02 -7.34 16.67
CA ARG A 466 -20.26 -6.38 17.75
C ARG A 466 -19.75 -4.99 17.43
N ASN A 467 -20.05 -4.03 18.30
CA ASN A 467 -19.50 -2.67 18.24
C ASN A 467 -18.09 -2.67 18.81
N VAL A 468 -17.12 -2.14 18.03
CA VAL A 468 -15.69 -2.14 18.38
C VAL A 468 -15.05 -0.83 17.99
N GLY A 469 -14.29 -0.24 18.92
CA GLY A 469 -13.37 0.88 18.65
C GLY A 469 -11.90 0.43 18.71
N PHE A 470 -11.63 -0.60 19.54
CA PHE A 470 -10.28 -1.10 19.77
C PHE A 470 -10.25 -2.62 19.77
N VAL A 471 -9.20 -3.19 19.15
CA VAL A 471 -8.92 -4.62 19.20
C VAL A 471 -7.55 -4.84 19.81
N ARG A 472 -7.46 -5.69 20.82
CA ARG A 472 -6.21 -6.08 21.48
C ARG A 472 -5.92 -7.54 21.23
N ILE A 473 -4.71 -7.83 20.73
CA ILE A 473 -4.14 -9.17 20.71
C ILE A 473 -3.16 -9.27 21.86
N GLN A 474 -3.36 -10.22 22.75
CA GLN A 474 -2.36 -10.63 23.73
C GLN A 474 -1.78 -11.96 23.28
N ALA A 475 -0.50 -11.95 22.95
CA ALA A 475 0.25 -13.14 22.61
C ALA A 475 0.84 -13.74 23.90
N THR A 476 0.45 -14.97 24.19
CA THR A 476 0.88 -15.70 25.41
C THR A 476 2.02 -16.68 25.11
N SER A 477 2.17 -17.09 23.85
CA SER A 477 3.36 -17.82 23.40
C SER A 477 3.68 -17.48 21.94
N GLY A 478 4.95 -17.64 21.56
CA GLY A 478 5.45 -17.47 20.21
C GLY A 478 6.68 -18.33 19.96
N THR A 479 6.93 -18.66 18.71
CA THR A 479 8.09 -19.45 18.27
C THR A 479 9.37 -18.73 18.64
N GLY A 480 10.32 -19.41 19.25
CA GLY A 480 11.57 -18.78 19.72
C GLY A 480 11.42 -17.94 20.99
N GLY A 481 10.24 -17.90 21.64
CA GLY A 481 10.02 -17.23 22.94
C GLY A 481 9.72 -15.72 22.83
N TYR A 482 9.49 -15.20 21.64
CA TYR A 482 9.10 -13.82 21.36
C TYR A 482 8.00 -13.80 20.28
N VAL A 483 7.48 -12.64 19.89
CA VAL A 483 6.42 -12.55 18.89
C VAL A 483 6.68 -11.45 17.88
N ASN A 484 6.24 -11.72 16.65
CA ASN A 484 6.26 -10.81 15.52
C ASN A 484 4.87 -10.70 14.91
N VAL A 485 4.55 -9.52 14.40
CA VAL A 485 3.35 -9.27 13.59
C VAL A 485 3.74 -8.45 12.37
N GLY A 486 3.62 -9.02 11.19
CA GLY A 486 3.85 -8.32 9.92
C GLY A 486 2.69 -7.41 9.57
N GLY A 487 1.45 -7.84 9.76
CA GLY A 487 0.28 -7.05 9.45
C GLY A 487 -0.97 -7.51 10.18
N ILE A 488 -1.92 -6.58 10.33
CA ILE A 488 -3.24 -6.86 10.92
C ILE A 488 -4.31 -6.26 10.02
N ARG A 489 -5.37 -7.04 9.74
CA ARG A 489 -6.63 -6.56 9.19
C ARG A 489 -7.75 -6.88 10.17
N ILE A 490 -8.66 -5.93 10.35
CA ILE A 490 -9.81 -6.05 11.26
C ILE A 490 -11.04 -5.61 10.49
N GLY A 491 -12.16 -6.31 10.66
CA GLY A 491 -13.38 -5.90 9.98
C GLY A 491 -14.57 -6.83 10.23
N GLY A 492 -15.58 -6.68 9.37
CA GLY A 492 -16.71 -7.60 9.29
C GLY A 492 -16.41 -8.78 8.38
N ARG A 493 -16.92 -9.96 8.70
CA ARG A 493 -16.86 -11.11 7.82
C ARG A 493 -18.02 -11.16 6.83
N THR A 494 -19.23 -11.04 7.33
CA THR A 494 -20.45 -11.22 6.54
C THR A 494 -21.32 -9.97 6.45
N ALA A 495 -20.99 -8.96 7.24
CA ALA A 495 -21.72 -7.70 7.28
C ALA A 495 -20.72 -6.54 7.34
N GLU A 496 -21.03 -5.48 6.63
CA GLU A 496 -20.23 -4.27 6.58
C GLU A 496 -20.23 -3.53 7.90
N PRO A 497 -19.05 -3.16 8.44
CA PRO A 497 -18.96 -2.25 9.57
C PRO A 497 -19.48 -0.85 9.21
N THR A 498 -20.25 -0.26 10.13
CA THR A 498 -20.71 1.11 10.02
C THR A 498 -20.14 1.94 11.15
N LEU A 499 -19.61 3.11 10.85
CA LEU A 499 -19.11 4.03 11.87
C LEU A 499 -20.27 4.60 12.69
N LEU A 500 -20.29 4.30 13.99
CA LEU A 500 -21.32 4.74 14.93
C LEU A 500 -20.96 6.04 15.64
N SER A 501 -19.70 6.19 16.03
CA SER A 501 -19.22 7.39 16.71
C SER A 501 -17.72 7.59 16.50
N ARG A 502 -17.27 8.85 16.56
CA ARG A 502 -15.86 9.24 16.53
C ARG A 502 -15.35 9.54 17.93
N VAL A 503 -14.02 9.55 18.11
CA VAL A 503 -13.37 9.84 19.40
C VAL A 503 -13.69 11.26 19.88
N LEU A 504 -13.66 12.24 18.99
CA LEU A 504 -14.03 13.62 19.30
C LEU A 504 -15.31 14.03 18.57
N PRO A 505 -16.23 14.74 19.24
CA PRO A 505 -17.38 15.34 18.56
C PRO A 505 -16.92 16.41 17.55
N GLY A 506 -17.72 16.61 16.51
CA GLY A 506 -17.38 17.43 15.33
C GLY A 506 -16.95 18.88 15.58
N ASN A 507 -16.69 19.56 14.52
CA ASN A 507 -15.89 20.75 14.23
C ASN A 507 -16.16 22.07 15.00
N ALA A 508 -17.15 22.15 15.88
CA ALA A 508 -17.57 23.42 16.48
C ALA A 508 -17.01 23.71 17.87
N THR A 509 -16.41 22.74 18.54
CA THR A 509 -15.93 22.89 19.91
C THR A 509 -14.46 23.37 19.89
N VAL A 510 -14.18 24.35 20.72
CA VAL A 510 -12.83 24.86 20.97
C VAL A 510 -12.25 24.14 22.18
N TYR A 511 -10.99 23.72 22.08
CA TYR A 511 -10.30 22.96 23.12
C TYR A 511 -8.98 23.59 23.51
N ARG A 512 -8.49 23.25 24.71
CA ARG A 512 -7.09 23.36 25.11
C ARG A 512 -6.49 21.96 25.26
N LEU A 513 -5.23 21.80 24.89
CA LEU A 513 -4.47 20.57 25.04
C LEU A 513 -3.58 20.72 26.27
N VAL A 514 -3.84 19.95 27.34
CA VAL A 514 -3.10 20.03 28.62
C VAL A 514 -2.16 18.83 28.72
N ASN A 515 -0.87 19.09 28.82
CA ASN A 515 0.13 18.04 28.94
C ASN A 515 0.04 17.35 30.31
N ARG A 516 0.09 16.01 30.32
CA ARG A 516 0.00 15.20 31.55
C ARG A 516 1.19 15.40 32.50
N ASN A 517 2.39 15.60 31.95
CA ASN A 517 3.62 15.74 32.73
C ASN A 517 3.71 17.10 33.43
N SER A 518 3.41 18.18 32.70
CA SER A 518 3.63 19.54 33.18
C SER A 518 2.37 20.26 33.66
N GLY A 519 1.19 19.82 33.23
CA GLY A 519 -0.07 20.53 33.43
C GLY A 519 -0.19 21.83 32.61
N GLN A 520 0.80 22.13 31.75
CA GLN A 520 0.79 23.28 30.85
C GLN A 520 0.06 22.96 29.54
N VAL A 521 -0.25 23.98 28.76
CA VAL A 521 -1.03 23.81 27.53
C VAL A 521 -0.19 24.04 26.27
N ALA A 522 -0.62 23.43 25.17
CA ALA A 522 -0.08 23.71 23.85
C ALA A 522 -0.34 25.15 23.44
N ASP A 523 0.71 25.89 23.14
CA ASP A 523 0.74 27.34 22.89
C ASP A 523 1.50 27.66 21.61
N VAL A 524 0.93 28.44 20.70
CA VAL A 524 1.66 28.94 19.54
C VAL A 524 2.59 30.04 19.99
N SER A 525 3.89 29.80 19.86
CA SER A 525 4.97 30.68 20.34
C SER A 525 4.73 32.15 19.97
N GLY A 526 4.75 33.02 20.99
CA GLY A 526 4.60 34.46 20.79
C GLY A 526 3.32 34.89 20.10
N ASN A 527 2.26 34.05 20.10
CA ASN A 527 1.02 34.30 19.34
C ASN A 527 1.30 34.52 17.83
N GLY A 528 2.34 33.90 17.29
CA GLY A 528 2.74 34.03 15.89
C GLY A 528 1.69 33.47 14.94
N THR A 529 1.64 34.04 13.72
CA THR A 529 0.67 33.65 12.69
C THR A 529 1.34 33.23 11.36
N THR A 530 2.67 33.20 11.32
CA THR A 530 3.44 32.81 10.13
C THR A 530 3.62 31.30 10.05
N ASN A 531 3.77 30.79 8.84
CA ASN A 531 4.14 29.37 8.62
C ASN A 531 5.49 29.08 9.29
N GLY A 532 5.58 27.96 10.00
CA GLY A 532 6.76 27.53 10.72
C GLY A 532 6.88 28.12 12.13
N THR A 533 5.91 28.93 12.61
CA THR A 533 5.90 29.32 14.04
C THR A 533 5.78 28.06 14.90
N GLY A 534 6.72 27.86 15.82
CA GLY A 534 6.79 26.71 16.72
C GLY A 534 5.61 26.65 17.68
N ILE A 535 5.29 25.47 18.12
CA ILE A 535 4.37 25.21 19.23
C ILE A 535 5.21 24.81 20.44
N LEU A 536 4.88 25.37 21.61
CA LEU A 536 5.55 25.14 22.87
C LEU A 536 4.52 24.90 23.99
N GLN A 537 4.96 24.52 25.16
CA GLN A 537 4.08 24.49 26.32
C GLN A 537 4.16 25.78 27.12
N TRP A 538 3.02 26.26 27.64
CA TRP A 538 2.91 27.46 28.45
C TRP A 538 1.78 27.35 29.49
N PRO A 539 1.84 28.08 30.63
CA PRO A 539 0.72 28.19 31.55
C PRO A 539 -0.56 28.65 30.85
N TRP A 540 -1.71 28.13 31.25
CA TRP A 540 -2.99 28.48 30.67
C TRP A 540 -3.36 29.95 30.98
N LEU A 541 -3.44 30.80 29.97
CA LEU A 541 -3.78 32.23 30.04
C LEU A 541 -5.10 32.53 29.34
N ASN A 542 -5.82 31.54 28.85
CA ASN A 542 -7.07 31.66 28.10
C ASN A 542 -6.96 32.50 26.81
N GLN A 543 -5.77 32.59 26.22
CA GLN A 543 -5.50 33.34 24.99
C GLN A 543 -5.85 32.50 23.75
N ALA A 544 -6.04 33.14 22.59
CA ALA A 544 -6.44 32.47 21.35
C ALA A 544 -5.38 31.51 20.81
N ASN A 545 -4.08 31.80 21.03
CA ASN A 545 -2.95 30.95 20.63
C ASN A 545 -2.80 29.66 21.45
N GLN A 546 -3.59 29.50 22.53
CA GLN A 546 -3.68 28.32 23.38
C GLN A 546 -4.93 27.48 23.08
N LYS A 547 -5.69 27.89 22.06
CA LYS A 547 -6.99 27.29 21.71
C LYS A 547 -6.93 26.61 20.36
N TRP A 548 -7.58 25.45 20.30
CA TRP A 548 -7.50 24.56 19.15
C TRP A 548 -8.89 24.05 18.76
N THR A 549 -9.11 23.83 17.48
CA THR A 549 -10.29 23.13 16.96
C THR A 549 -9.85 21.89 16.19
N PHE A 550 -10.70 20.87 16.19
CA PHE A 550 -10.44 19.61 15.52
C PHE A 550 -11.42 19.41 14.37
N ALA A 551 -10.92 19.28 13.17
CA ALA A 551 -11.70 19.00 11.98
C ALA A 551 -11.40 17.56 11.50
N SER A 552 -12.42 16.70 11.47
CA SER A 552 -12.26 15.33 10.98
C SER A 552 -11.90 15.31 9.49
N THR A 553 -10.95 14.47 9.11
CA THR A 553 -10.61 14.20 7.71
C THR A 553 -11.55 13.19 7.04
N GLY A 554 -12.44 12.57 7.82
CA GLY A 554 -13.38 11.57 7.31
C GLY A 554 -12.94 10.12 7.55
N ASP A 555 -11.66 9.86 7.60
CA ASP A 555 -11.00 8.54 7.66
C ASP A 555 -10.31 8.27 9.01
N GLY A 556 -10.81 8.86 10.10
CA GLY A 556 -10.37 8.62 11.48
C GLY A 556 -9.30 9.60 11.98
N TYR A 557 -8.74 10.43 11.13
CA TYR A 557 -7.78 11.47 11.50
C TYR A 557 -8.45 12.84 11.69
N TYR A 558 -7.67 13.77 12.23
CA TYR A 558 -8.09 15.16 12.48
C TYR A 558 -7.03 16.13 11.99
N LYS A 559 -7.49 17.27 11.47
CA LYS A 559 -6.71 18.50 11.32
C LYS A 559 -6.87 19.31 12.59
N ILE A 560 -5.78 19.65 13.27
CA ILE A 560 -5.78 20.42 14.52
C ILE A 560 -5.44 21.86 14.19
N LYS A 561 -6.41 22.76 14.36
CA LYS A 561 -6.33 24.14 13.88
C LYS A 561 -6.21 25.12 15.04
N SER A 562 -5.21 25.98 15.02
CA SER A 562 -5.07 27.10 15.96
C SER A 562 -6.16 28.15 15.76
N VAL A 563 -6.81 28.55 16.84
CA VAL A 563 -7.87 29.58 16.83
C VAL A 563 -7.28 30.97 16.52
N SER A 564 -6.05 31.26 16.94
CA SER A 564 -5.43 32.57 16.72
C SER A 564 -5.01 32.79 15.27
N SER A 565 -4.43 31.79 14.63
CA SER A 565 -3.83 31.92 13.29
C SER A 565 -4.68 31.32 12.19
N GLY A 566 -5.61 30.43 12.52
CA GLY A 566 -6.34 29.63 11.54
C GLY A 566 -5.48 28.56 10.83
N LYS A 567 -4.22 28.38 11.25
CA LYS A 567 -3.27 27.42 10.68
C LYS A 567 -3.33 26.08 11.39
N LEU A 568 -2.83 25.03 10.73
CA LEU A 568 -2.83 23.67 11.22
C LEU A 568 -1.55 23.34 11.99
N MET A 569 -1.67 22.52 13.02
CA MET A 569 -0.55 21.86 13.68
C MET A 569 0.13 20.90 12.68
N GLU A 570 1.44 21.04 12.50
CA GLU A 570 2.23 20.31 11.50
C GLU A 570 3.56 19.87 12.07
N VAL A 571 4.01 18.67 11.69
CA VAL A 571 5.42 18.27 11.86
C VAL A 571 6.26 18.96 10.80
N ALA A 572 7.23 19.76 11.24
CA ALA A 572 8.05 20.58 10.36
C ALA A 572 8.96 19.73 9.45
N GLY A 573 9.17 20.20 8.22
CA GLY A 573 10.16 19.66 7.31
C GLY A 573 9.92 18.22 6.84
N LEU A 574 8.69 17.72 6.92
CA LEU A 574 8.35 16.34 6.57
C LEU A 574 9.10 15.29 7.41
N SER A 575 9.52 15.63 8.62
CA SER A 575 10.29 14.73 9.48
C SER A 575 9.51 13.45 9.79
N ARG A 576 10.20 12.32 9.73
CA ARG A 576 9.73 10.99 10.15
C ARG A 576 10.58 10.43 11.31
N ALA A 577 11.46 11.24 11.86
CA ALA A 577 12.34 10.88 12.96
C ALA A 577 11.86 11.44 14.29
N ASP A 578 12.27 10.79 15.38
CA ASP A 578 12.14 11.32 16.74
C ASP A 578 12.82 12.71 16.82
N GLY A 579 12.28 13.60 17.63
CA GLY A 579 12.75 14.99 17.77
C GLY A 579 12.30 15.94 16.65
N GLY A 580 11.49 15.47 15.69
CA GLY A 580 10.92 16.34 14.64
C GLY A 580 10.04 17.43 15.24
N LYS A 581 10.39 18.70 15.03
CA LYS A 581 9.71 19.86 15.67
C LYS A 581 8.30 20.05 15.13
N VAL A 582 7.39 20.51 15.99
CA VAL A 582 5.99 20.76 15.67
C VAL A 582 5.72 22.27 15.67
N GLY A 583 5.04 22.72 14.63
CA GLY A 583 4.68 24.14 14.45
C GLY A 583 3.31 24.30 13.80
N ILE A 584 3.01 25.52 13.35
CA ILE A 584 1.78 25.81 12.60
C ILE A 584 2.09 26.10 11.15
N TRP A 585 1.21 25.63 10.25
CA TRP A 585 1.33 25.83 8.82
C TRP A 585 -0.04 26.01 8.14
N SER A 586 -0.06 26.66 6.97
CA SER A 586 -1.26 26.72 6.12
C SER A 586 -1.76 25.31 5.79
N ASP A 587 -3.05 25.16 5.57
CA ASP A 587 -3.62 23.87 5.15
C ASP A 587 -3.19 23.54 3.71
N ASP A 588 -2.23 22.66 3.58
CA ASP A 588 -1.71 22.16 2.30
C ASP A 588 -2.28 20.76 1.98
N SER A 589 -3.20 20.24 2.82
CA SER A 589 -3.82 18.92 2.68
C SER A 589 -2.80 17.78 2.64
N VAL A 590 -1.79 17.82 3.49
CA VAL A 590 -0.66 16.89 3.56
C VAL A 590 -0.68 16.05 4.84
N PHE A 591 -0.08 14.85 4.81
CA PHE A 591 -0.19 13.90 5.91
C PHE A 591 0.46 14.35 7.23
N GLN A 592 1.51 15.16 7.19
CA GLN A 592 2.12 15.71 8.41
C GLN A 592 1.22 16.71 9.17
N GLN A 593 0.08 17.09 8.60
CA GLN A 593 -0.96 17.93 9.23
C GLN A 593 -2.12 17.13 9.80
N HIS A 594 -2.10 15.79 9.65
CA HIS A 594 -3.16 14.89 10.07
C HIS A 594 -2.74 14.12 11.33
N TRP A 595 -3.63 14.05 12.32
CA TRP A 595 -3.36 13.46 13.62
C TRP A 595 -4.45 12.47 14.02
N ALA A 596 -4.08 11.26 14.40
CA ALA A 596 -4.96 10.36 15.12
C ALA A 596 -5.04 10.80 16.58
N VAL A 597 -6.21 10.69 17.19
CA VAL A 597 -6.44 11.02 18.61
C VAL A 597 -6.87 9.74 19.32
N THR A 598 -5.96 9.14 20.05
CA THR A 598 -6.16 7.83 20.68
C THR A 598 -6.25 7.96 22.19
N PRO A 599 -7.36 7.53 22.83
CA PRO A 599 -7.52 7.58 24.28
C PRO A 599 -6.58 6.59 24.99
N THR A 600 -6.00 7.00 26.11
CA THR A 600 -5.19 6.14 26.99
C THR A 600 -6.03 5.32 27.96
N GLY A 601 -7.31 5.65 28.09
CA GLY A 601 -8.27 4.95 28.92
C GLY A 601 -8.49 5.55 30.31
N ASP A 602 -7.73 6.60 30.67
CA ASP A 602 -7.81 7.29 31.97
C ASP A 602 -8.08 8.79 31.86
N GLY A 603 -8.66 9.20 30.73
CA GLY A 603 -9.04 10.59 30.45
C GLY A 603 -7.97 11.40 29.74
N TYR A 604 -6.87 10.77 29.35
CA TYR A 604 -5.85 11.34 28.50
C TYR A 604 -5.90 10.77 27.08
N TYR A 605 -5.16 11.39 26.18
CA TYR A 605 -5.04 11.01 24.79
C TYR A 605 -3.58 11.16 24.36
N TYR A 606 -3.14 10.36 23.42
CA TYR A 606 -1.94 10.65 22.64
C TYR A 606 -2.33 10.96 21.20
N LEU A 607 -1.54 11.83 20.58
CA LEU A 607 -1.81 12.34 19.23
C LEU A 607 -0.73 11.83 18.29
N THR A 608 -1.09 10.92 17.39
CA THR A 608 -0.15 10.29 16.46
C THR A 608 -0.20 10.97 15.11
N ASN A 609 0.95 11.43 14.62
CA ASN A 609 1.06 12.03 13.30
C ASN A 609 0.91 10.98 12.20
N ARG A 610 0.10 11.27 11.19
CA ARG A 610 -0.20 10.31 10.11
C ARG A 610 1.00 10.00 9.22
N LEU A 611 1.90 10.97 8.98
CA LEU A 611 3.07 10.78 8.12
C LEU A 611 4.12 9.90 8.78
N SER A 612 4.41 10.15 10.05
CA SER A 612 5.52 9.53 10.75
C SER A 612 5.13 8.33 11.62
N GLY A 613 3.87 8.26 12.05
CA GLY A 613 3.43 7.32 13.09
C GLY A 613 3.93 7.67 14.50
N LEU A 614 4.56 8.84 14.68
CA LEU A 614 5.11 9.31 15.95
C LEU A 614 4.11 10.20 16.69
N SER A 615 4.25 10.30 18.01
CA SER A 615 3.31 11.03 18.88
C SER A 615 3.82 12.40 19.26
N LEU A 616 2.88 13.35 19.42
CA LEU A 616 3.14 14.68 19.95
C LEU A 616 3.75 14.59 21.34
N ASN A 617 4.93 15.16 21.53
CA ASN A 617 5.75 15.11 22.74
C ASN A 617 6.20 16.50 23.18
N VAL A 618 6.48 16.67 24.46
CA VAL A 618 7.22 17.83 24.98
C VAL A 618 8.69 17.49 25.07
N ASP A 619 9.54 18.26 24.36
CA ASP A 619 10.99 18.04 24.26
C ASP A 619 11.64 17.84 25.63
N GLY A 620 12.45 16.76 25.73
CA GLY A 620 13.19 16.40 26.94
C GLY A 620 12.33 16.11 28.16
N ALA A 621 11.04 15.81 28.03
CA ALA A 621 10.08 15.68 29.13
C ALA A 621 10.09 16.89 30.07
N SER A 622 10.38 18.07 29.54
CA SER A 622 10.50 19.32 30.29
C SER A 622 9.16 19.72 30.93
N THR A 623 9.23 20.31 32.13
CA THR A 623 8.11 20.99 32.79
C THR A 623 8.25 22.51 32.77
N ALA A 624 9.30 23.04 32.14
CA ALA A 624 9.57 24.44 32.05
C ALA A 624 8.63 25.17 31.06
N ASN A 625 8.32 26.43 31.34
CA ASN A 625 7.62 27.28 30.37
C ASN A 625 8.48 27.47 29.13
N GLY A 626 7.87 27.38 27.98
CA GLY A 626 8.54 27.57 26.69
C GLY A 626 9.27 26.35 26.14
N ALA A 627 9.13 25.17 26.75
CA ALA A 627 9.68 23.97 26.16
C ALA A 627 8.95 23.64 24.86
N ASP A 628 9.73 23.34 23.82
CA ASP A 628 9.23 23.05 22.47
C ASP A 628 8.41 21.77 22.42
N MET A 629 7.50 21.72 21.45
CA MET A 629 6.84 20.47 21.06
C MET A 629 7.54 19.84 19.87
N GLU A 630 7.61 18.54 19.93
CA GLU A 630 8.18 17.68 18.89
C GLU A 630 7.36 16.42 18.75
N GLN A 631 7.72 15.56 17.80
CA GLN A 631 7.21 14.20 17.73
C GLN A 631 8.23 13.19 18.24
N GLU A 632 7.75 12.10 18.84
CA GLU A 632 8.59 11.01 19.33
C GLU A 632 7.84 9.67 19.32
N THR A 633 8.56 8.58 19.24
CA THR A 633 8.01 7.22 19.34
C THR A 633 7.18 7.09 20.62
N TYR A 634 5.89 6.69 20.50
CA TYR A 634 5.01 6.56 21.66
C TYR A 634 5.45 5.41 22.58
N ASN A 635 5.80 5.76 23.78
CA ASN A 635 6.28 4.83 24.82
C ASN A 635 5.45 4.88 26.12
N ARG A 636 4.27 5.53 26.09
CA ARG A 636 3.36 5.75 27.22
C ARG A 636 3.92 6.66 28.31
N ALA A 637 4.88 7.50 27.98
CA ALA A 637 5.40 8.49 28.90
C ALA A 637 4.47 9.71 29.02
N SER A 638 4.39 10.28 30.23
CA SER A 638 3.50 11.42 30.52
C SER A 638 3.68 12.65 29.61
N PRO A 639 4.89 13.01 29.09
CA PRO A 639 5.03 14.15 28.19
C PRO A 639 4.39 13.92 26.81
N GLN A 640 4.00 12.69 26.48
CA GLN A 640 3.33 12.32 25.22
C GLN A 640 1.79 12.29 25.35
N GLU A 641 1.26 12.49 26.57
CA GLU A 641 -0.16 12.31 26.86
C GLU A 641 -0.82 13.65 27.22
N TRP A 642 -2.02 13.84 26.73
CA TRP A 642 -2.72 15.13 26.72
C TRP A 642 -4.17 15.00 27.16
N GLN A 643 -4.66 15.91 28.01
CA GLN A 643 -6.10 16.10 28.16
C GLN A 643 -6.60 17.06 27.07
N ILE A 644 -7.71 16.73 26.45
CA ILE A 644 -8.41 17.56 25.46
C ILE A 644 -9.64 18.14 26.15
N ILE A 645 -9.52 19.38 26.63
CA ILE A 645 -10.53 20.01 27.48
C ILE A 645 -11.25 21.12 26.71
N ALA A 646 -12.58 21.03 26.62
CA ALA A 646 -13.40 22.09 26.01
C ALA A 646 -13.30 23.41 26.80
N VAL A 647 -13.28 24.56 26.09
CA VAL A 647 -13.13 25.90 26.67
C VAL A 647 -14.14 26.87 26.08
#